data_5d6cc89d793e8b067244067412a73847
#
_entry.id   5d6cc89d793e8b067244067412a73847
#
_cell.length_a   1.000
_cell.length_b   1.000
_cell.length_c   1.000
_cell.angle_alpha   90.00
_cell.angle_beta   90.00
_cell.angle_gamma   90.00
#
_symmetry.space_group_name_H-M   'P 1'
#
loop_
_entity.id
_entity.type
_entity.pdbx_description
1 polymer ?
#
loop_
_entity_poly.entity_id
_entity_poly.type
_entity_poly.pdbx_seq_one_letter_code
_entity_poly.pdbx_strand_id
1 'polypeptide(L)'
;MGLTNQSTGTNALDKDLNIVRTSKDDKVIALAGNPNVGKSTVFNNLTGLNQHTGNWPGKTVTNATGKYIHNKKDFILVDIPGTYSLMANSVEEEVARDFICFGNPDATVVIVDATCLERNLNLVLQTLEITENVLVCVNLMNEAKRKGIVINLEKLSSLLGVPVVGTSANIGKGLKELKDELYDLSFNSINKNTISIKYNSFIEESILLIEKSLPDNLKDKINTRWLSLKLLEGDLTLLSSIDNYIGFNLLDDTDISKAIYNAKEYLKINGLDENMLRDDIVTTLVRIAEKVSKDVVAFSLEKYNDFDRKIDKVLTSKKFGIPIMILLLAIIFWITITGANVPSEMLATGLFWIQDKLSTFLFSLGAPVWLEGVLIQGVYRTLAWVVSVMLPPMAIFFPLFTLLEDLGYLPRIAYNLDNFFKKSCACGKQALTMCMGFGCNAAGIIGCRIIDSPRERLIAIITNNFVPCNGRFPTLIAIITMFFAGMFVGPFQSIASTLILTCVILLGVFMTLTISKILSKTILKGIPSSFTLELPPYRKPQVGKIIVRSIFDRTLFVLGRAIVVAAPAGLVIWLMANLNVNGLSILTHCANFLNPFAHLIGLDGYILMAFILGFPANEIVIPIIIMSYMATGSIIELSSTAQLHSLLVENG
;
A
#
# COMPACT_ATOMS: atom_id res chain seq x y z
N MET A 1 -12.44 -17.67 -39.07
CA MET A 1 -13.81 -17.70 -38.50
C MET A 1 -14.28 -16.27 -38.49
N GLY A 2 -15.36 -15.95 -39.23
CA GLY A 2 -15.85 -14.57 -39.33
C GLY A 2 -16.47 -14.09 -38.00
N LEU A 3 -16.18 -12.85 -37.65
CA LEU A 3 -16.80 -12.14 -36.53
C LEU A 3 -18.31 -12.10 -36.75
N THR A 4 -19.09 -12.76 -35.93
CA THR A 4 -20.56 -12.71 -35.94
C THR A 4 -21.01 -11.71 -34.90
N ASN A 5 -22.22 -11.09 -35.10
CA ASN A 5 -22.85 -10.18 -34.12
C ASN A 5 -22.98 -10.78 -32.69
N GLN A 6 -22.74 -12.06 -32.53
CA GLN A 6 -22.72 -12.76 -31.22
C GLN A 6 -21.34 -12.77 -30.54
N SER A 7 -20.25 -12.41 -31.25
CA SER A 7 -18.89 -12.40 -30.74
C SER A 7 -18.31 -10.99 -30.60
N THR A 8 -19.12 -9.94 -30.84
CA THR A 8 -18.72 -8.53 -30.75
C THR A 8 -19.77 -7.72 -30.01
N GLY A 9 -19.34 -6.70 -29.27
CA GLY A 9 -20.20 -5.77 -28.53
C GLY A 9 -20.68 -6.33 -27.17
N THR A 10 -21.79 -5.77 -26.65
CA THR A 10 -22.40 -6.12 -25.35
C THR A 10 -22.70 -7.60 -25.18
N ASN A 11 -23.07 -8.31 -26.26
CA ASN A 11 -23.37 -9.75 -26.19
C ASN A 11 -22.14 -10.63 -25.91
N ALA A 12 -20.93 -10.16 -26.19
CA ALA A 12 -19.69 -10.87 -25.83
C ALA A 12 -19.41 -10.70 -24.32
N LEU A 13 -19.55 -9.49 -23.79
CA LEU A 13 -19.38 -9.19 -22.36
C LEU A 13 -20.42 -9.91 -21.49
N ASP A 14 -21.68 -9.96 -21.91
CA ASP A 14 -22.75 -10.67 -21.20
C ASP A 14 -22.48 -12.19 -21.11
N LYS A 15 -21.91 -12.80 -22.15
CA LYS A 15 -21.54 -14.22 -22.13
C LYS A 15 -20.32 -14.52 -21.27
N ASP A 16 -19.33 -13.67 -21.34
CA ASP A 16 -18.08 -13.83 -20.60
C ASP A 16 -18.26 -13.58 -19.09
N LEU A 17 -19.21 -12.71 -18.72
CA LEU A 17 -19.57 -12.42 -17.32
C LEU A 17 -20.62 -13.36 -16.73
N ASN A 18 -21.10 -14.37 -17.49
CA ASN A 18 -22.23 -15.24 -17.09
C ASN A 18 -23.50 -14.44 -16.72
N ILE A 19 -23.72 -13.27 -17.32
CA ILE A 19 -24.95 -12.50 -17.15
C ILE A 19 -26.04 -13.18 -17.97
N VAL A 20 -26.76 -14.10 -17.33
CA VAL A 20 -27.88 -14.81 -17.96
C VAL A 20 -29.14 -13.99 -17.78
N ARG A 21 -29.54 -13.24 -18.82
CA ARG A 21 -30.87 -12.63 -18.88
C ARG A 21 -31.88 -13.73 -19.20
N THR A 22 -32.80 -14.01 -18.30
CA THR A 22 -33.89 -14.99 -18.47
C THR A 22 -35.03 -14.44 -19.29
N SER A 23 -35.18 -13.10 -19.28
CA SER A 23 -36.20 -12.38 -20.04
C SER A 23 -35.60 -11.10 -20.65
N LYS A 24 -36.24 -10.57 -21.71
CA LYS A 24 -35.90 -9.24 -22.27
C LYS A 24 -36.15 -8.10 -21.28
N ASP A 25 -36.96 -8.34 -20.26
CA ASP A 25 -37.35 -7.37 -19.22
C ASP A 25 -36.35 -7.36 -18.04
N ASP A 26 -35.37 -8.29 -17.99
CA ASP A 26 -34.37 -8.34 -16.95
C ASP A 26 -33.45 -7.12 -17.05
N LYS A 27 -33.29 -6.41 -15.93
CA LYS A 27 -32.49 -5.18 -15.87
C LYS A 27 -31.13 -5.46 -15.23
N VAL A 28 -30.06 -4.99 -15.87
CA VAL A 28 -28.67 -5.10 -15.38
C VAL A 28 -28.29 -3.81 -14.68
N ILE A 29 -27.89 -3.94 -13.41
CA ILE A 29 -27.50 -2.82 -12.57
C ILE A 29 -26.03 -2.94 -12.21
N ALA A 30 -25.23 -1.95 -12.59
CA ALA A 30 -23.83 -1.84 -12.15
C ALA A 30 -23.75 -1.26 -10.74
N LEU A 31 -23.00 -1.90 -9.85
CA LEU A 31 -22.79 -1.42 -8.48
C LEU A 31 -21.36 -0.90 -8.34
N ALA A 32 -21.19 0.42 -8.40
CA ALA A 32 -19.94 1.14 -8.29
C ALA A 32 -19.76 1.76 -6.90
N GLY A 33 -18.55 2.10 -6.52
CA GLY A 33 -18.26 2.83 -5.28
C GLY A 33 -16.82 2.71 -4.87
N ASN A 34 -16.38 3.64 -4.04
CA ASN A 34 -15.03 3.62 -3.47
C ASN A 34 -14.82 2.37 -2.59
N PRO A 35 -13.58 1.93 -2.37
CA PRO A 35 -13.29 0.92 -1.38
C PRO A 35 -13.82 1.31 0.02
N ASN A 36 -14.35 0.33 0.77
CA ASN A 36 -14.84 0.48 2.14
C ASN A 36 -16.11 1.33 2.35
N VAL A 37 -16.82 1.75 1.31
CA VAL A 37 -18.11 2.47 1.42
C VAL A 37 -19.29 1.54 1.80
N GLY A 38 -19.03 0.24 1.98
CA GLY A 38 -20.05 -0.75 2.29
C GLY A 38 -20.75 -1.34 1.05
N LYS A 39 -20.11 -1.29 -0.12
CA LYS A 39 -20.61 -1.81 -1.39
C LYS A 39 -21.07 -3.27 -1.30
N SER A 40 -20.21 -4.16 -0.82
CA SER A 40 -20.53 -5.59 -0.63
C SER A 40 -21.66 -5.81 0.38
N THR A 41 -21.82 -4.92 1.38
CA THR A 41 -22.94 -5.00 2.33
C THR A 41 -24.25 -4.65 1.65
N VAL A 42 -24.28 -3.62 0.81
CA VAL A 42 -25.47 -3.26 0.01
C VAL A 42 -25.80 -4.40 -0.95
N PHE A 43 -24.81 -4.91 -1.68
CA PHE A 43 -24.96 -6.03 -2.61
C PHE A 43 -25.58 -7.27 -1.93
N ASN A 44 -25.02 -7.71 -0.82
CA ASN A 44 -25.49 -8.89 -0.07
C ASN A 44 -26.91 -8.72 0.47
N ASN A 45 -27.24 -7.52 0.93
CA ASN A 45 -28.60 -7.23 1.42
C ASN A 45 -29.66 -7.13 0.31
N LEU A 46 -29.27 -6.71 -0.89
CA LEU A 46 -30.18 -6.68 -2.03
C LEU A 46 -30.41 -8.08 -2.62
N THR A 47 -29.36 -8.88 -2.73
CA THR A 47 -29.39 -10.22 -3.37
C THR A 47 -29.72 -11.37 -2.42
N GLY A 48 -29.74 -11.14 -1.09
CA GLY A 48 -29.96 -12.18 -0.09
C GLY A 48 -28.88 -13.25 -0.07
N LEU A 49 -27.61 -12.87 -0.34
CA LEU A 49 -26.45 -13.78 -0.45
C LEU A 49 -26.51 -14.75 -1.65
N ASN A 50 -27.48 -14.60 -2.56
CA ASN A 50 -27.54 -15.36 -3.80
C ASN A 50 -26.57 -14.73 -4.82
N GLN A 51 -25.30 -15.07 -4.72
CA GLN A 51 -24.25 -14.52 -5.56
C GLN A 51 -23.46 -15.61 -6.28
N HIS A 52 -23.09 -15.32 -7.52
CA HIS A 52 -22.11 -16.08 -8.28
C HIS A 52 -20.81 -15.28 -8.32
N THR A 53 -19.72 -15.90 -7.90
CA THR A 53 -18.39 -15.28 -7.95
C THR A 53 -17.59 -15.87 -9.09
N GLY A 54 -16.85 -15.03 -9.80
CA GLY A 54 -15.97 -15.41 -10.89
C GLY A 54 -14.83 -14.40 -11.05
N ASN A 55 -14.08 -14.50 -12.13
CA ASN A 55 -13.11 -13.49 -12.52
C ASN A 55 -13.60 -12.73 -13.73
N TRP A 56 -13.21 -11.45 -13.83
CA TRP A 56 -13.44 -10.67 -15.03
C TRP A 56 -12.70 -11.29 -16.22
N PRO A 57 -13.32 -11.35 -17.42
CA PRO A 57 -12.70 -11.98 -18.59
C PRO A 57 -11.32 -11.39 -18.90
N GLY A 58 -10.32 -12.25 -19.01
CA GLY A 58 -8.93 -11.85 -19.29
C GLY A 58 -8.22 -11.04 -18.20
N LYS A 59 -8.83 -10.88 -17.02
CA LYS A 59 -8.26 -10.11 -15.89
C LYS A 59 -8.23 -10.99 -14.63
N THR A 60 -7.30 -10.71 -13.72
CA THR A 60 -7.17 -11.40 -12.42
C THR A 60 -8.09 -10.83 -11.33
N VAL A 61 -9.07 -10.01 -11.72
CA VAL A 61 -9.99 -9.31 -10.81
C VAL A 61 -11.25 -10.14 -10.63
N THR A 62 -11.71 -10.31 -9.40
CA THR A 62 -12.94 -11.04 -9.07
C THR A 62 -14.18 -10.21 -9.39
N ASN A 63 -15.22 -10.87 -9.88
CA ASN A 63 -16.55 -10.30 -10.02
C ASN A 63 -17.54 -11.03 -9.11
N ALA A 64 -18.64 -10.37 -8.76
CA ALA A 64 -19.78 -11.00 -8.15
C ALA A 64 -21.04 -10.53 -8.88
N THR A 65 -21.88 -11.48 -9.27
CA THR A 65 -23.20 -11.21 -9.85
C THR A 65 -24.27 -11.81 -8.95
N GLY A 66 -25.39 -11.10 -8.79
CA GLY A 66 -26.50 -11.56 -7.96
C GLY A 66 -27.82 -11.09 -8.51
N LYS A 67 -28.91 -11.79 -8.18
CA LYS A 67 -30.26 -11.45 -8.62
C LYS A 67 -31.16 -11.10 -7.46
N TYR A 68 -32.05 -10.14 -7.66
CA TYR A 68 -33.19 -9.89 -6.78
C TYR A 68 -34.46 -9.57 -7.59
N ILE A 69 -35.60 -9.81 -7.00
CA ILE A 69 -36.90 -9.53 -7.60
C ILE A 69 -37.53 -8.33 -6.91
N HIS A 70 -37.97 -7.36 -7.68
CA HIS A 70 -38.75 -6.21 -7.19
C HIS A 70 -39.89 -5.88 -8.16
N ASN A 71 -41.10 -5.66 -7.63
CA ASN A 71 -42.31 -5.41 -8.44
C ASN A 71 -42.51 -6.43 -9.60
N LYS A 72 -42.26 -7.72 -9.33
CA LYS A 72 -42.34 -8.84 -10.29
C LYS A 72 -41.39 -8.72 -11.50
N LYS A 73 -40.35 -7.93 -11.40
CA LYS A 73 -39.27 -7.81 -12.39
C LYS A 73 -37.95 -8.27 -11.80
N ASP A 74 -37.13 -8.88 -12.62
CA ASP A 74 -35.83 -9.39 -12.23
C ASP A 74 -34.74 -8.32 -12.44
N PHE A 75 -33.93 -8.12 -11.41
CA PHE A 75 -32.77 -7.23 -11.44
C PHE A 75 -31.50 -8.06 -11.24
N ILE A 76 -30.55 -7.90 -12.14
CA ILE A 76 -29.23 -8.53 -12.08
C ILE A 76 -28.24 -7.48 -11.62
N LEU A 77 -27.71 -7.63 -10.41
CA LEU A 77 -26.65 -6.77 -9.89
C LEU A 77 -25.28 -7.32 -10.31
N VAL A 78 -24.43 -6.43 -10.79
CA VAL A 78 -23.02 -6.70 -11.10
C VAL A 78 -22.17 -5.87 -10.16
N ASP A 79 -21.44 -6.54 -9.26
CA ASP A 79 -20.52 -5.89 -8.33
C ASP A 79 -19.21 -5.59 -9.06
N ILE A 80 -19.00 -4.32 -9.43
CA ILE A 80 -17.75 -3.91 -10.07
C ILE A 80 -16.68 -3.60 -9.01
N PRO A 81 -15.38 -3.74 -9.32
CA PRO A 81 -14.30 -3.48 -8.38
C PRO A 81 -14.41 -2.10 -7.75
N GLY A 82 -14.09 -2.01 -6.45
CA GLY A 82 -14.07 -0.73 -5.74
C GLY A 82 -12.95 0.16 -6.25
N THR A 83 -13.28 1.35 -6.76
CA THR A 83 -12.33 2.29 -7.35
C THR A 83 -12.51 3.69 -6.79
N TYR A 84 -11.44 4.47 -6.77
CA TYR A 84 -11.50 5.88 -6.39
C TYR A 84 -11.71 6.81 -7.59
N SER A 85 -11.42 6.31 -8.78
CA SER A 85 -11.46 7.05 -10.03
C SER A 85 -11.67 6.11 -11.20
N LEU A 86 -12.22 6.61 -12.31
CA LEU A 86 -12.32 5.92 -13.59
C LEU A 86 -11.20 6.34 -14.57
N MET A 87 -10.14 6.97 -14.08
CA MET A 87 -8.98 7.39 -14.90
C MET A 87 -7.98 6.25 -15.19
N ALA A 88 -8.31 5.02 -14.83
CA ALA A 88 -7.63 3.76 -15.20
C ALA A 88 -6.11 3.72 -14.96
N ASN A 89 -5.71 3.91 -13.71
CA ASN A 89 -4.34 3.71 -13.27
C ASN A 89 -4.07 2.30 -12.71
N SER A 90 -5.13 1.50 -12.51
CA SER A 90 -5.10 0.10 -12.05
C SER A 90 -6.00 -0.79 -12.88
N VAL A 91 -5.78 -2.11 -12.80
CA VAL A 91 -6.60 -3.10 -13.53
C VAL A 91 -8.05 -3.06 -13.04
N GLU A 92 -8.27 -2.81 -11.75
CA GLU A 92 -9.58 -2.65 -11.13
C GLU A 92 -10.33 -1.43 -11.68
N GLU A 93 -9.62 -0.31 -11.83
CA GLU A 93 -10.18 0.94 -12.41
C GLU A 93 -10.51 0.76 -13.89
N GLU A 94 -9.64 0.09 -14.66
CA GLU A 94 -9.92 -0.26 -16.06
C GLU A 94 -11.20 -1.08 -16.20
N VAL A 95 -11.33 -2.15 -15.37
CA VAL A 95 -12.51 -3.03 -15.39
C VAL A 95 -13.78 -2.26 -15.04
N ALA A 96 -13.73 -1.41 -14.00
CA ALA A 96 -14.89 -0.61 -13.58
C ALA A 96 -15.32 0.37 -14.68
N ARG A 97 -14.36 1.09 -15.26
CA ARG A 97 -14.58 2.01 -16.37
C ARG A 97 -15.18 1.30 -17.59
N ASP A 98 -14.52 0.22 -18.02
CA ASP A 98 -14.90 -0.50 -19.23
C ASP A 98 -16.30 -1.11 -19.10
N PHE A 99 -16.70 -1.59 -17.90
CA PHE A 99 -18.06 -2.08 -17.69
C PHE A 99 -19.11 -0.98 -17.71
N ILE A 100 -18.85 0.17 -17.10
CA ILE A 100 -19.78 1.32 -17.11
C ILE A 100 -19.93 1.87 -18.53
N CYS A 101 -18.82 1.94 -19.30
CA CYS A 101 -18.82 2.49 -20.66
C CYS A 101 -19.39 1.54 -21.70
N PHE A 102 -19.03 0.25 -21.65
CA PHE A 102 -19.25 -0.71 -22.74
C PHE A 102 -20.17 -1.88 -22.35
N GLY A 103 -20.34 -2.15 -21.05
CA GLY A 103 -21.24 -3.19 -20.54
C GLY A 103 -22.74 -2.82 -20.66
N ASN A 104 -23.04 -1.57 -21.02
CA ASN A 104 -24.38 -1.05 -21.21
C ASN A 104 -25.36 -1.43 -20.08
N PRO A 105 -25.05 -1.12 -18.81
CA PRO A 105 -25.96 -1.37 -17.70
C PRO A 105 -27.21 -0.49 -17.85
N ASP A 106 -28.39 -1.03 -17.50
CA ASP A 106 -29.66 -0.28 -17.52
C ASP A 106 -29.64 0.87 -16.50
N ALA A 107 -28.90 0.71 -15.37
CA ALA A 107 -28.60 1.78 -14.43
C ALA A 107 -27.29 1.49 -13.68
N THR A 108 -26.62 2.55 -13.22
CA THR A 108 -25.41 2.47 -12.39
C THR A 108 -25.70 3.05 -11.02
N VAL A 109 -25.53 2.25 -9.95
CA VAL A 109 -25.61 2.70 -8.56
C VAL A 109 -24.21 3.06 -8.09
N VAL A 110 -23.99 4.32 -7.74
CA VAL A 110 -22.72 4.74 -7.14
C VAL A 110 -22.91 4.87 -5.64
N ILE A 111 -22.27 3.97 -4.88
CA ILE A 111 -22.32 3.97 -3.43
C ILE A 111 -21.24 4.90 -2.88
N VAL A 112 -21.67 5.84 -2.04
CA VAL A 112 -20.82 6.84 -1.42
C VAL A 112 -20.90 6.77 0.11
N ASP A 113 -19.81 7.08 0.81
CA ASP A 113 -19.77 7.14 2.26
C ASP A 113 -20.25 8.52 2.76
N ALA A 114 -21.32 8.53 3.53
CA ALA A 114 -21.87 9.72 4.16
C ALA A 114 -20.86 10.47 5.06
N THR A 115 -19.85 9.79 5.58
CA THR A 115 -18.84 10.41 6.46
C THR A 115 -17.71 11.09 5.69
N CYS A 116 -17.56 10.81 4.38
CA CYS A 116 -16.51 11.31 3.50
C CYS A 116 -17.10 11.66 2.11
N LEU A 117 -18.24 12.36 2.09
CA LEU A 117 -19.04 12.61 0.87
C LEU A 117 -18.22 13.32 -0.22
N GLU A 118 -17.52 14.40 0.13
CA GLU A 118 -16.72 15.23 -0.80
C GLU A 118 -15.82 14.38 -1.70
N ARG A 119 -15.13 13.44 -1.10
CA ARG A 119 -14.21 12.58 -1.82
C ARG A 119 -14.93 11.58 -2.73
N ASN A 120 -16.03 11.00 -2.25
CA ASN A 120 -16.77 9.99 -2.99
C ASN A 120 -17.51 10.61 -4.19
N LEU A 121 -17.85 11.90 -4.13
CA LEU A 121 -18.47 12.63 -5.23
C LEU A 121 -17.58 12.67 -6.48
N ASN A 122 -16.25 12.54 -6.36
CA ASN A 122 -15.38 12.48 -7.54
C ASN A 122 -15.73 11.31 -8.46
N LEU A 123 -15.96 10.11 -7.91
CA LEU A 123 -16.40 8.96 -8.70
C LEU A 123 -17.81 9.17 -9.28
N VAL A 124 -18.71 9.80 -8.51
CA VAL A 124 -20.07 10.13 -9.00
C VAL A 124 -20.00 11.05 -10.23
N LEU A 125 -19.21 12.12 -10.16
CA LEU A 125 -19.04 13.07 -11.26
C LEU A 125 -18.46 12.40 -12.50
N GLN A 126 -17.42 11.57 -12.34
CA GLN A 126 -16.84 10.82 -13.47
C GLN A 126 -17.83 9.82 -14.08
N THR A 127 -18.69 9.19 -13.26
CA THR A 127 -19.74 8.30 -13.77
C THR A 127 -20.81 9.08 -14.54
N LEU A 128 -21.18 10.28 -14.06
CA LEU A 128 -22.14 11.17 -14.72
C LEU A 128 -21.65 11.72 -16.07
N GLU A 129 -20.32 11.81 -16.27
CA GLU A 129 -19.77 12.14 -17.59
C GLU A 129 -19.97 11.02 -18.61
N ILE A 130 -20.01 9.75 -18.14
CA ILE A 130 -20.16 8.57 -19.00
C ILE A 130 -21.63 8.30 -19.31
N THR A 131 -22.48 8.29 -18.27
CA THR A 131 -23.89 7.90 -18.38
C THR A 131 -24.79 8.75 -17.50
N GLU A 132 -26.03 9.01 -17.99
CA GLU A 132 -27.06 9.73 -17.23
C GLU A 132 -27.87 8.79 -16.33
N ASN A 133 -27.79 7.46 -16.55
CA ASN A 133 -28.55 6.46 -15.80
C ASN A 133 -27.88 6.13 -14.47
N VAL A 134 -27.71 7.14 -13.61
CA VAL A 134 -27.01 7.03 -12.33
C VAL A 134 -27.97 7.24 -11.17
N LEU A 135 -27.83 6.41 -10.12
CA LEU A 135 -28.44 6.59 -8.81
C LEU A 135 -27.33 6.67 -7.76
N VAL A 136 -27.38 7.67 -6.91
CA VAL A 136 -26.39 7.84 -5.84
C VAL A 136 -26.95 7.25 -4.54
N CYS A 137 -26.27 6.25 -4.00
CA CYS A 137 -26.59 5.61 -2.73
C CYS A 137 -25.65 6.13 -1.62
N VAL A 138 -26.15 7.06 -0.79
CA VAL A 138 -25.39 7.60 0.34
C VAL A 138 -25.50 6.64 1.51
N ASN A 139 -24.49 5.78 1.68
CA ASN A 139 -24.46 4.75 2.71
C ASN A 139 -23.79 5.24 4.00
N LEU A 140 -23.86 4.44 5.07
CA LEU A 140 -23.31 4.74 6.40
C LEU A 140 -23.95 5.98 7.07
N MET A 141 -25.20 6.30 6.76
CA MET A 141 -25.94 7.42 7.34
C MET A 141 -26.03 7.36 8.87
N ASN A 142 -26.05 6.15 9.45
CA ASN A 142 -26.01 5.96 10.90
C ASN A 142 -24.66 6.39 11.51
N GLU A 143 -23.55 6.18 10.81
CA GLU A 143 -22.23 6.63 11.24
C GLU A 143 -22.08 8.14 11.08
N ALA A 144 -22.56 8.69 9.99
CA ALA A 144 -22.61 10.14 9.77
C ALA A 144 -23.38 10.83 10.90
N LYS A 145 -24.56 10.31 11.27
CA LYS A 145 -25.35 10.82 12.39
C LYS A 145 -24.61 10.75 13.73
N ARG A 146 -23.87 9.65 14.00
CA ARG A 146 -23.03 9.53 15.22
C ARG A 146 -21.91 10.57 15.23
N LYS A 147 -21.38 10.94 14.08
CA LYS A 147 -20.34 11.96 13.91
C LYS A 147 -20.90 13.39 13.84
N GLY A 148 -22.23 13.57 14.01
CA GLY A 148 -22.87 14.87 13.92
C GLY A 148 -22.90 15.45 12.50
N ILE A 149 -22.75 14.61 11.48
CA ILE A 149 -22.83 14.98 10.07
C ILE A 149 -24.28 14.84 9.62
N VAL A 150 -24.83 15.90 9.08
CA VAL A 150 -26.18 15.96 8.49
C VAL A 150 -26.03 16.26 7.01
N ILE A 151 -26.62 15.42 6.17
CA ILE A 151 -26.57 15.56 4.73
C ILE A 151 -28.00 15.85 4.22
N ASN A 152 -28.14 16.91 3.44
CA ASN A 152 -29.40 17.23 2.76
C ASN A 152 -29.44 16.47 1.42
N LEU A 153 -30.13 15.31 1.43
CA LEU A 153 -30.22 14.41 0.27
C LEU A 153 -31.02 15.03 -0.89
N GLU A 154 -32.08 15.79 -0.58
CA GLU A 154 -32.90 16.47 -1.61
C GLU A 154 -32.08 17.53 -2.34
N LYS A 155 -31.32 18.34 -1.60
CA LYS A 155 -30.41 19.32 -2.18
C LYS A 155 -29.29 18.66 -2.98
N LEU A 156 -28.75 17.52 -2.50
CA LEU A 156 -27.75 16.75 -3.24
C LEU A 156 -28.32 16.22 -4.56
N SER A 157 -29.55 15.67 -4.55
CA SER A 157 -30.25 15.22 -5.74
C SER A 157 -30.47 16.35 -6.74
N SER A 158 -30.91 17.53 -6.26
CA SER A 158 -31.11 18.70 -7.12
C SER A 158 -29.82 19.25 -7.74
N LEU A 159 -28.70 19.21 -7.02
CA LEU A 159 -27.41 19.67 -7.52
C LEU A 159 -26.78 18.71 -8.53
N LEU A 160 -26.93 17.40 -8.32
CA LEU A 160 -26.40 16.38 -9.22
C LEU A 160 -27.33 16.11 -10.41
N GLY A 161 -28.63 16.39 -10.27
CA GLY A 161 -29.66 16.10 -11.26
C GLY A 161 -29.99 14.61 -11.39
N VAL A 162 -29.72 13.81 -10.35
CA VAL A 162 -30.00 12.36 -10.32
C VAL A 162 -30.61 11.95 -8.97
N PRO A 163 -31.33 10.81 -8.92
CA PRO A 163 -31.89 10.30 -7.66
C PRO A 163 -30.81 10.02 -6.63
N VAL A 164 -31.07 10.39 -5.37
CA VAL A 164 -30.17 10.17 -4.25
C VAL A 164 -30.93 9.51 -3.10
N VAL A 165 -30.44 8.34 -2.64
CA VAL A 165 -31.06 7.57 -1.55
C VAL A 165 -30.08 7.42 -0.40
N GLY A 166 -30.53 7.72 0.82
CA GLY A 166 -29.75 7.54 2.04
C GLY A 166 -29.95 6.15 2.65
N THR A 167 -28.86 5.42 2.83
CA THR A 167 -28.90 4.05 3.37
C THR A 167 -28.02 3.87 4.59
N SER A 168 -28.36 2.87 5.40
CA SER A 168 -27.52 2.28 6.43
C SER A 168 -27.59 0.77 6.25
N ALA A 169 -26.85 0.27 5.28
CA ALA A 169 -26.97 -1.11 4.80
C ALA A 169 -26.70 -2.14 5.91
N ASN A 170 -25.81 -1.85 6.86
CA ASN A 170 -25.52 -2.72 8.02
C ASN A 170 -26.73 -3.01 8.93
N ILE A 171 -27.75 -2.15 8.91
CA ILE A 171 -29.02 -2.31 9.67
C ILE A 171 -30.24 -2.42 8.75
N GLY A 172 -30.04 -2.54 7.44
CA GLY A 172 -31.13 -2.72 6.45
C GLY A 172 -31.99 -1.50 6.18
N LYS A 173 -31.64 -0.30 6.69
CA LYS A 173 -32.42 0.92 6.51
C LYS A 173 -32.16 1.56 5.15
N GLY A 174 -33.23 2.05 4.46
CA GLY A 174 -33.14 2.73 3.16
C GLY A 174 -33.06 1.79 1.95
N LEU A 175 -32.99 0.45 2.15
CA LEU A 175 -32.84 -0.50 1.04
C LEU A 175 -34.14 -0.68 0.22
N LYS A 176 -35.30 -0.45 0.82
CA LYS A 176 -36.57 -0.50 0.10
C LYS A 176 -36.69 0.70 -0.83
N GLU A 177 -36.41 1.89 -0.34
CA GLU A 177 -36.38 3.12 -1.12
C GLU A 177 -35.36 3.02 -2.29
N LEU A 178 -34.21 2.41 -2.02
CA LEU A 178 -33.21 2.14 -3.06
C LEU A 178 -33.74 1.23 -4.18
N LYS A 179 -34.54 0.18 -3.84
CA LYS A 179 -35.15 -0.70 -4.84
C LYS A 179 -36.26 0.00 -5.63
N ASP A 180 -37.05 0.83 -4.98
CA ASP A 180 -38.13 1.61 -5.60
C ASP A 180 -37.54 2.62 -6.62
N GLU A 181 -36.54 3.39 -6.23
CA GLU A 181 -35.86 4.36 -7.10
C GLU A 181 -35.11 3.67 -8.26
N LEU A 182 -34.51 2.49 -8.04
CA LEU A 182 -33.90 1.70 -9.12
C LEU A 182 -34.91 1.19 -10.12
N TYR A 183 -36.11 0.80 -9.66
CA TYR A 183 -37.19 0.40 -10.53
C TYR A 183 -37.60 1.57 -11.41
N ASP A 184 -37.84 2.73 -10.79
CA ASP A 184 -38.28 3.94 -11.53
C ASP A 184 -37.21 4.41 -12.52
N LEU A 185 -35.93 4.40 -12.16
CA LEU A 185 -34.83 4.78 -13.05
C LEU A 185 -34.69 3.83 -14.26
N SER A 186 -34.98 2.52 -14.05
CA SER A 186 -34.78 1.50 -15.08
C SER A 186 -35.95 1.33 -16.05
N PHE A 187 -37.19 1.70 -15.65
CA PHE A 187 -38.40 1.49 -16.43
C PHE A 187 -39.12 2.78 -16.82
N ASN A 188 -38.94 3.86 -16.04
CA ASN A 188 -39.62 5.13 -16.28
C ASN A 188 -38.65 6.14 -16.90
N SER A 189 -39.07 6.82 -17.95
CA SER A 189 -38.28 7.91 -18.55
C SER A 189 -38.35 9.13 -17.63
N ILE A 190 -37.40 9.25 -16.69
CA ILE A 190 -37.28 10.44 -15.86
C ILE A 190 -36.58 11.53 -16.66
N ASN A 191 -37.16 12.73 -16.69
CA ASN A 191 -36.49 13.90 -17.28
C ASN A 191 -35.21 14.20 -16.48
N LYS A 192 -34.05 13.98 -17.10
CA LYS A 192 -32.74 14.05 -16.44
C LYS A 192 -32.11 15.39 -16.81
N ASN A 193 -31.89 16.22 -15.80
CA ASN A 193 -31.04 17.41 -15.88
C ASN A 193 -29.77 17.15 -15.10
N THR A 194 -28.95 16.22 -15.58
CA THR A 194 -27.66 15.90 -14.94
C THR A 194 -26.74 17.10 -14.95
N ILE A 195 -25.91 17.19 -13.88
CA ILE A 195 -24.92 18.25 -13.77
C ILE A 195 -23.97 18.23 -14.97
N SER A 196 -23.87 19.37 -15.68
CA SER A 196 -22.88 19.53 -16.74
C SER A 196 -21.56 19.98 -16.17
N ILE A 197 -20.53 19.15 -16.29
CA ILE A 197 -19.18 19.46 -15.88
C ILE A 197 -18.53 20.35 -16.95
N LYS A 198 -18.18 21.57 -16.57
CA LYS A 198 -17.50 22.53 -17.46
C LYS A 198 -16.05 22.68 -17.07
N TYR A 199 -15.17 22.41 -18.01
CA TYR A 199 -13.74 22.60 -17.88
C TYR A 199 -13.30 24.01 -18.28
N ASN A 200 -11.99 24.25 -18.30
CA ASN A 200 -11.43 25.50 -18.80
C ASN A 200 -11.87 25.74 -20.28
N SER A 201 -12.10 26.98 -20.68
CA SER A 201 -12.56 27.35 -22.03
C SER A 201 -11.72 26.73 -23.15
N PHE A 202 -10.41 26.66 -22.99
CA PHE A 202 -9.50 26.03 -23.98
C PHE A 202 -9.75 24.53 -24.12
N ILE A 203 -10.06 23.84 -23.01
CA ILE A 203 -10.38 22.41 -23.01
C ILE A 203 -11.74 22.20 -23.67
N GLU A 204 -12.76 23.04 -23.33
CA GLU A 204 -14.08 22.94 -23.94
C GLU A 204 -14.06 23.15 -25.44
N GLU A 205 -13.30 24.14 -25.94
CA GLU A 205 -13.13 24.35 -27.37
C GLU A 205 -12.46 23.18 -28.06
N SER A 206 -11.44 22.58 -27.40
CA SER A 206 -10.75 21.38 -27.90
C SER A 206 -11.67 20.17 -27.97
N ILE A 207 -12.54 19.98 -26.96
CA ILE A 207 -13.57 18.93 -26.96
C ILE A 207 -14.52 19.12 -28.13
N LEU A 208 -15.04 20.33 -28.35
CA LEU A 208 -15.95 20.66 -29.44
C LEU A 208 -15.32 20.45 -30.82
N LEU A 209 -14.02 20.69 -30.97
CA LEU A 209 -13.30 20.44 -32.23
C LEU A 209 -13.26 18.94 -32.57
N ILE A 210 -13.02 18.09 -31.57
CA ILE A 210 -12.99 16.64 -31.77
C ILE A 210 -14.41 16.10 -31.96
N GLU A 211 -15.39 16.55 -31.13
CA GLU A 211 -16.77 16.08 -31.18
C GLU A 211 -17.43 16.28 -32.55
N LYS A 212 -17.11 17.38 -33.23
CA LYS A 212 -17.59 17.66 -34.58
C LYS A 212 -17.05 16.70 -35.65
N SER A 213 -15.90 16.09 -35.41
CA SER A 213 -15.26 15.13 -36.33
C SER A 213 -15.72 13.68 -36.09
N LEU A 214 -16.44 13.41 -34.98
CA LEU A 214 -16.90 12.07 -34.68
C LEU A 214 -18.12 11.68 -35.59
N PRO A 215 -18.14 10.44 -36.10
CA PRO A 215 -19.23 9.92 -36.91
C PRO A 215 -20.54 9.84 -36.12
N ASP A 216 -21.68 10.14 -36.79
CA ASP A 216 -23.02 10.14 -36.15
C ASP A 216 -23.42 8.77 -35.57
N ASN A 217 -22.92 7.67 -36.13
CA ASN A 217 -23.17 6.31 -35.63
C ASN A 217 -22.58 6.02 -34.22
N LEU A 218 -21.73 6.90 -33.70
CA LEU A 218 -21.18 6.79 -32.36
C LEU A 218 -22.05 7.47 -31.30
N LYS A 219 -22.86 8.47 -31.70
CA LYS A 219 -23.71 9.26 -30.78
C LYS A 219 -24.72 8.42 -30.00
N ASP A 220 -25.20 7.33 -30.61
CA ASP A 220 -26.16 6.43 -29.97
C ASP A 220 -25.51 5.37 -29.10
N LYS A 221 -24.17 5.21 -29.19
CA LYS A 221 -23.45 4.15 -28.50
C LYS A 221 -22.64 4.64 -27.31
N ILE A 222 -22.05 5.83 -27.40
CA ILE A 222 -21.13 6.37 -26.39
C ILE A 222 -21.39 7.89 -26.28
N ASN A 223 -21.24 8.45 -25.06
CA ASN A 223 -21.26 9.89 -24.87
C ASN A 223 -20.11 10.55 -25.64
N THR A 224 -20.43 11.29 -26.69
CA THR A 224 -19.45 11.89 -27.63
C THR A 224 -18.55 12.92 -26.95
N ARG A 225 -19.11 13.71 -26.03
CA ARG A 225 -18.35 14.69 -25.26
C ARG A 225 -17.29 14.00 -24.39
N TRP A 226 -17.67 12.95 -23.65
CA TRP A 226 -16.74 12.15 -22.84
C TRP A 226 -15.68 11.46 -23.72
N LEU A 227 -16.09 10.88 -24.86
CA LEU A 227 -15.18 10.27 -25.82
C LEU A 227 -14.15 11.29 -26.33
N SER A 228 -14.60 12.50 -26.71
CA SER A 228 -13.71 13.57 -27.18
C SER A 228 -12.70 14.01 -26.13
N LEU A 229 -13.12 14.11 -24.85
CA LEU A 229 -12.23 14.38 -23.74
C LEU A 229 -11.15 13.29 -23.58
N LYS A 230 -11.54 12.01 -23.72
CA LYS A 230 -10.61 10.87 -23.60
C LYS A 230 -9.64 10.75 -24.78
N LEU A 231 -10.08 11.07 -25.99
CA LEU A 231 -9.21 11.19 -27.17
C LEU A 231 -8.17 12.30 -26.97
N LEU A 232 -8.55 13.39 -26.33
CA LEU A 232 -7.65 14.50 -26.01
C LEU A 232 -6.60 14.11 -24.96
N GLU A 233 -7.00 13.35 -23.92
CA GLU A 233 -6.09 12.82 -22.89
C GLU A 233 -5.09 11.79 -23.44
N GLY A 234 -5.43 11.07 -24.52
CA GLY A 234 -4.56 10.10 -25.17
C GLY A 234 -4.28 8.84 -24.37
N ASP A 235 -5.27 8.33 -23.61
CA ASP A 235 -5.16 7.06 -22.87
C ASP A 235 -5.22 5.88 -23.83
N LEU A 236 -4.06 5.29 -24.13
CA LEU A 236 -3.92 4.17 -25.08
C LEU A 236 -4.69 2.91 -24.63
N THR A 237 -4.84 2.68 -23.33
CA THR A 237 -5.57 1.50 -22.83
C THR A 237 -7.06 1.63 -23.09
N LEU A 238 -7.60 2.82 -22.88
CA LEU A 238 -9.00 3.13 -23.17
C LEU A 238 -9.27 3.11 -24.67
N LEU A 239 -8.38 3.69 -25.48
CA LEU A 239 -8.53 3.69 -26.94
C LEU A 239 -8.61 2.27 -27.48
N SER A 240 -7.77 1.35 -27.03
CA SER A 240 -7.84 -0.06 -27.42
C SER A 240 -9.17 -0.73 -27.01
N SER A 241 -9.71 -0.38 -25.84
CA SER A 241 -11.03 -0.88 -25.40
C SER A 241 -12.18 -0.31 -26.25
N ILE A 242 -12.10 0.97 -26.63
CA ILE A 242 -13.05 1.64 -27.51
C ILE A 242 -13.03 1.01 -28.91
N ASP A 243 -11.83 0.83 -29.49
CA ASP A 243 -11.65 0.23 -30.82
C ASP A 243 -12.25 -1.19 -30.87
N ASN A 244 -12.02 -1.99 -29.82
CA ASN A 244 -12.61 -3.32 -29.68
C ASN A 244 -14.15 -3.27 -29.60
N TYR A 245 -14.71 -2.28 -28.89
CA TYR A 245 -16.15 -2.12 -28.73
C TYR A 245 -16.85 -1.65 -30.01
N ILE A 246 -16.23 -0.72 -30.72
CA ILE A 246 -16.79 -0.13 -31.96
C ILE A 246 -16.53 -1.05 -33.16
N GLY A 247 -15.42 -1.83 -33.13
CA GLY A 247 -15.03 -2.77 -34.18
C GLY A 247 -14.16 -2.15 -35.28
N PHE A 248 -13.66 -0.93 -35.10
CA PHE A 248 -12.67 -0.27 -35.96
C PHE A 248 -11.78 0.66 -35.14
N ASN A 249 -10.58 0.96 -35.66
CA ASN A 249 -9.64 1.85 -34.97
C ASN A 249 -9.99 3.31 -35.28
N LEU A 250 -10.34 4.07 -34.24
CA LEU A 250 -10.69 5.50 -34.35
C LEU A 250 -9.54 6.36 -34.87
N LEU A 251 -8.31 5.98 -34.55
CA LEU A 251 -7.12 6.75 -34.96
C LEU A 251 -6.73 6.54 -36.42
N ASP A 252 -7.27 5.51 -37.09
CA ASP A 252 -7.07 5.29 -38.52
C ASP A 252 -7.90 6.25 -39.38
N ASP A 253 -8.94 6.88 -38.79
CA ASP A 253 -9.72 7.92 -39.46
C ASP A 253 -8.92 9.23 -39.53
N THR A 254 -8.70 9.70 -40.75
CA THR A 254 -7.86 10.88 -41.03
C THR A 254 -8.46 12.17 -40.48
N ASP A 255 -9.77 12.28 -40.40
CA ASP A 255 -10.45 13.50 -39.94
C ASP A 255 -10.44 13.57 -38.42
N ILE A 256 -10.64 12.44 -37.74
CA ILE A 256 -10.52 12.34 -36.27
C ILE A 256 -9.08 12.61 -35.86
N SER A 257 -8.10 11.97 -36.51
CA SER A 257 -6.68 12.15 -36.19
C SER A 257 -6.21 13.59 -36.39
N LYS A 258 -6.67 14.26 -37.44
CA LYS A 258 -6.40 15.70 -37.67
C LYS A 258 -7.05 16.57 -36.62
N ALA A 259 -8.29 16.28 -36.21
CA ALA A 259 -8.98 17.04 -35.18
C ALA A 259 -8.27 16.92 -33.83
N ILE A 260 -7.84 15.71 -33.45
CA ILE A 260 -7.05 15.47 -32.21
C ILE A 260 -5.72 16.25 -32.26
N TYR A 261 -5.01 16.19 -33.39
CA TYR A 261 -3.75 16.92 -33.56
C TYR A 261 -3.97 18.43 -33.41
N ASN A 262 -4.95 19.00 -34.10
CA ASN A 262 -5.26 20.42 -34.03
C ASN A 262 -5.69 20.86 -32.63
N ALA A 263 -6.48 20.03 -31.93
CA ALA A 263 -6.90 20.29 -30.55
C ALA A 263 -5.71 20.28 -29.58
N LYS A 264 -4.80 19.31 -29.71
CA LYS A 264 -3.57 19.25 -28.90
C LYS A 264 -2.63 20.41 -29.18
N GLU A 265 -2.47 20.80 -30.45
CA GLU A 265 -1.67 21.97 -30.81
C GLU A 265 -2.26 23.27 -30.27
N TYR A 266 -3.60 23.43 -30.36
CA TYR A 266 -4.31 24.56 -29.76
C TYR A 266 -4.07 24.66 -28.25
N LEU A 267 -4.17 23.55 -27.51
CA LEU A 267 -3.87 23.53 -26.07
C LEU A 267 -2.42 23.91 -25.77
N LYS A 268 -1.47 23.38 -26.55
CA LYS A 268 -0.04 23.67 -26.38
C LYS A 268 0.28 25.15 -26.63
N ILE A 269 -0.32 25.77 -27.62
CA ILE A 269 -0.18 27.23 -27.89
C ILE A 269 -0.70 28.06 -26.72
N ASN A 270 -1.77 27.58 -26.04
CA ASN A 270 -2.34 28.24 -24.86
C ASN A 270 -1.67 27.82 -23.54
N GLY A 271 -0.50 27.16 -23.58
CA GLY A 271 0.31 26.82 -22.43
C GLY A 271 -0.16 25.60 -21.63
N LEU A 272 -1.05 24.77 -22.19
CA LEU A 272 -1.55 23.54 -21.58
C LEU A 272 -0.86 22.34 -22.23
N ASP A 273 0.12 21.75 -21.55
CA ASP A 273 0.70 20.46 -21.94
C ASP A 273 -0.18 19.28 -21.47
N GLU A 274 0.17 18.05 -21.86
CA GLU A 274 -0.62 16.84 -21.50
C GLU A 274 -0.72 16.60 -20.00
N ASN A 275 0.30 16.98 -19.21
CA ASN A 275 0.26 16.86 -17.75
C ASN A 275 -0.64 17.93 -17.12
N MET A 276 -0.53 19.17 -17.60
CA MET A 276 -1.38 20.26 -17.15
C MET A 276 -2.84 20.04 -17.51
N LEU A 277 -3.13 19.44 -18.68
CA LEU A 277 -4.49 19.04 -19.05
C LEU A 277 -5.09 18.06 -18.04
N ARG A 278 -4.36 17.00 -17.69
CA ARG A 278 -4.82 16.02 -16.69
C ARG A 278 -5.01 16.66 -15.32
N ASP A 279 -4.07 17.49 -14.89
CA ASP A 279 -4.16 18.19 -13.60
C ASP A 279 -5.36 19.16 -13.56
N ASP A 280 -5.70 19.83 -14.65
CA ASP A 280 -6.85 20.75 -14.73
C ASP A 280 -8.18 19.98 -14.69
N ILE A 281 -8.28 18.85 -15.40
CA ILE A 281 -9.44 17.96 -15.35
C ILE A 281 -9.69 17.48 -13.92
N VAL A 282 -8.66 16.90 -13.27
CA VAL A 282 -8.78 16.40 -11.89
C VAL A 282 -9.14 17.54 -10.93
N THR A 283 -8.46 18.67 -11.05
CA THR A 283 -8.70 19.84 -10.19
C THR A 283 -10.14 20.36 -10.32
N THR A 284 -10.67 20.37 -11.54
CA THR A 284 -12.04 20.81 -11.80
C THR A 284 -13.05 19.88 -11.14
N LEU A 285 -12.90 18.56 -11.30
CA LEU A 285 -13.75 17.56 -10.65
C LEU A 285 -13.72 17.68 -9.12
N VAL A 286 -12.52 17.83 -8.54
CA VAL A 286 -12.37 18.01 -7.09
C VAL A 286 -13.02 19.30 -6.60
N ARG A 287 -12.88 20.42 -7.32
CA ARG A 287 -13.53 21.70 -6.96
C ARG A 287 -15.06 21.61 -7.01
N ILE A 288 -15.62 20.92 -8.00
CA ILE A 288 -17.06 20.69 -8.08
C ILE A 288 -17.53 19.83 -6.92
N ALA A 289 -16.83 18.71 -6.63
CA ALA A 289 -17.13 17.83 -5.52
C ALA A 289 -17.09 18.56 -4.17
N GLU A 290 -16.05 19.40 -3.95
CA GLU A 290 -15.92 20.24 -2.76
C GLU A 290 -17.08 21.22 -2.62
N LYS A 291 -17.44 21.91 -3.72
CA LYS A 291 -18.56 22.87 -3.73
C LYS A 291 -19.88 22.20 -3.40
N VAL A 292 -20.20 21.08 -4.09
CA VAL A 292 -21.43 20.31 -3.84
C VAL A 292 -21.46 19.82 -2.40
N SER A 293 -20.36 19.26 -1.91
CA SER A 293 -20.28 18.77 -0.53
C SER A 293 -20.49 19.89 0.49
N LYS A 294 -19.87 21.05 0.33
CA LYS A 294 -20.05 22.22 1.21
C LYS A 294 -21.49 22.70 1.26
N ASP A 295 -22.21 22.60 0.15
CA ASP A 295 -23.60 23.06 0.02
C ASP A 295 -24.60 22.12 0.68
N VAL A 296 -24.28 20.82 0.82
CA VAL A 296 -25.20 19.77 1.31
C VAL A 296 -24.87 19.21 2.68
N VAL A 297 -23.60 19.34 3.13
CA VAL A 297 -23.15 18.78 4.40
C VAL A 297 -23.16 19.86 5.48
N ALA A 298 -23.91 19.62 6.55
CA ALA A 298 -23.91 20.45 7.76
C ALA A 298 -23.38 19.64 8.94
N PHE A 299 -22.68 20.31 9.85
CA PHE A 299 -22.17 19.70 11.07
C PHE A 299 -23.00 20.19 12.25
N SER A 300 -23.73 19.30 12.93
CA SER A 300 -24.54 19.60 14.10
C SER A 300 -23.72 19.75 15.38
N LEU A 301 -22.46 19.33 15.39
CA LEU A 301 -21.53 19.42 16.49
C LEU A 301 -20.26 20.16 16.05
N GLU A 302 -20.18 21.46 16.30
CA GLU A 302 -19.01 22.29 15.96
C GLU A 302 -17.69 21.80 16.60
N LYS A 303 -17.76 21.06 17.72
CA LYS A 303 -16.57 20.61 18.48
C LYS A 303 -15.92 19.31 18.02
N TYR A 304 -16.57 18.48 17.21
CA TYR A 304 -16.08 17.12 16.95
C TYR A 304 -14.88 17.06 16.00
N ASN A 305 -14.76 17.99 15.06
CA ASN A 305 -13.67 17.99 14.05
C ASN A 305 -12.58 19.05 14.28
N ASP A 306 -12.77 19.95 15.25
CA ASP A 306 -11.86 21.09 15.42
C ASP A 306 -10.51 20.64 16.01
N PHE A 307 -10.53 19.63 16.88
CA PHE A 307 -9.30 19.10 17.50
C PHE A 307 -8.45 18.32 16.48
N ASP A 308 -9.06 17.44 15.70
CA ASP A 308 -8.38 16.64 14.67
C ASP A 308 -7.79 17.56 13.58
N ARG A 309 -8.55 18.57 13.13
CA ARG A 309 -8.08 19.56 12.16
C ARG A 309 -6.91 20.41 12.69
N LYS A 310 -6.93 20.80 13.96
CA LYS A 310 -5.81 21.53 14.58
C LYS A 310 -4.56 20.68 14.65
N ILE A 311 -4.69 19.41 15.04
CA ILE A 311 -3.57 18.46 15.06
C ILE A 311 -3.04 18.25 13.63
N ASP A 312 -3.91 17.98 12.67
CA ASP A 312 -3.51 17.77 11.28
C ASP A 312 -2.83 19.00 10.69
N LYS A 313 -3.32 20.21 10.97
CA LYS A 313 -2.68 21.46 10.55
C LYS A 313 -1.23 21.59 11.02
N VAL A 314 -0.90 21.01 12.18
CA VAL A 314 0.47 20.99 12.71
C VAL A 314 1.26 19.82 12.12
N LEU A 315 0.70 18.59 12.15
CA LEU A 315 1.39 17.38 11.73
C LEU A 315 1.61 17.27 10.21
N THR A 316 0.74 17.89 9.40
CA THR A 316 0.89 17.94 7.94
C THR A 316 1.49 19.26 7.44
N SER A 317 1.91 20.13 8.35
CA SER A 317 2.56 21.41 8.03
C SER A 317 3.93 21.21 7.37
N LYS A 318 4.22 21.94 6.29
CA LYS A 318 5.55 21.94 5.65
C LYS A 318 6.69 22.32 6.60
N LYS A 319 6.42 23.14 7.65
CA LYS A 319 7.44 23.61 8.61
C LYS A 319 7.62 22.66 9.79
N PHE A 320 6.52 22.13 10.36
CA PHE A 320 6.53 21.34 11.59
C PHE A 320 6.35 19.84 11.37
N GLY A 321 5.71 19.41 10.27
CA GLY A 321 5.40 18.01 10.04
C GLY A 321 6.64 17.11 9.98
N ILE A 322 7.68 17.52 9.21
CA ILE A 322 8.92 16.73 9.10
C ILE A 322 9.73 16.72 10.42
N PRO A 323 9.98 17.85 11.09
CA PRO A 323 10.67 17.84 12.39
C PRO A 323 9.97 17.01 13.45
N ILE A 324 8.63 17.07 13.55
CA ILE A 324 7.86 16.24 14.50
C ILE A 324 7.99 14.76 14.15
N MET A 325 7.94 14.41 12.87
CA MET A 325 8.11 13.04 12.41
C MET A 325 9.49 12.47 12.79
N ILE A 326 10.56 13.23 12.58
CA ILE A 326 11.92 12.83 12.95
C ILE A 326 12.06 12.73 14.46
N LEU A 327 11.52 13.68 15.22
CA LEU A 327 11.56 13.66 16.68
C LEU A 327 10.82 12.44 17.24
N LEU A 328 9.62 12.15 16.72
CA LEU A 328 8.84 10.97 17.15
C LEU A 328 9.58 9.67 16.83
N LEU A 329 10.19 9.58 15.65
CA LEU A 329 11.02 8.44 15.26
C LEU A 329 12.19 8.26 16.23
N ALA A 330 12.91 9.33 16.55
CA ALA A 330 14.01 9.31 17.51
C ALA A 330 13.56 8.88 18.92
N ILE A 331 12.40 9.34 19.40
CA ILE A 331 11.82 8.92 20.68
C ILE A 331 11.52 7.43 20.70
N ILE A 332 10.90 6.90 19.63
CA ILE A 332 10.58 5.46 19.53
C ILE A 332 11.86 4.64 19.58
N PHE A 333 12.90 5.03 18.85
CA PHE A 333 14.18 4.33 18.88
C PHE A 333 14.87 4.45 20.23
N TRP A 334 14.84 5.61 20.86
CA TRP A 334 15.40 5.78 22.20
C TRP A 334 14.71 4.87 23.23
N ILE A 335 13.37 4.81 23.23
CA ILE A 335 12.60 3.91 24.10
C ILE A 335 12.95 2.44 23.77
N THR A 336 13.05 2.09 22.50
CA THR A 336 13.36 0.72 22.08
C THR A 336 14.77 0.31 22.52
N ILE A 337 15.78 1.14 22.29
CA ILE A 337 17.18 0.86 22.64
C ILE A 337 17.33 0.76 24.16
N THR A 338 16.89 1.80 24.89
CA THR A 338 17.05 1.86 26.33
C THR A 338 16.20 0.81 27.06
N GLY A 339 14.97 0.60 26.59
CA GLY A 339 14.04 -0.35 27.19
C GLY A 339 14.36 -1.80 26.92
N ALA A 340 15.08 -2.11 25.82
CA ALA A 340 15.43 -3.49 25.48
C ALA A 340 16.66 -4.03 26.22
N ASN A 341 17.58 -3.17 26.68
CA ASN A 341 18.85 -3.60 27.23
C ASN A 341 18.69 -4.56 28.42
N VAL A 342 17.96 -4.15 29.45
CA VAL A 342 17.76 -4.98 30.66
C VAL A 342 17.04 -6.29 30.37
N PRO A 343 15.89 -6.31 29.66
CA PRO A 343 15.24 -7.57 29.28
C PRO A 343 16.11 -8.48 28.42
N SER A 344 16.94 -7.93 27.51
CA SER A 344 17.85 -8.73 26.68
C SER A 344 18.90 -9.42 27.50
N GLU A 345 19.52 -8.71 28.45
CA GLU A 345 20.55 -9.28 29.37
C GLU A 345 19.94 -10.36 30.27
N MET A 346 18.77 -10.10 30.87
CA MET A 346 18.05 -11.09 31.67
C MET A 346 17.71 -12.36 30.88
N LEU A 347 17.26 -12.19 29.64
CA LEU A 347 16.89 -13.31 28.78
C LEU A 347 18.12 -14.09 28.32
N ALA A 348 19.22 -13.40 27.99
CA ALA A 348 20.52 -14.02 27.66
C ALA A 348 21.01 -14.86 28.82
N THR A 349 21.10 -14.29 30.03
CA THR A 349 21.55 -14.99 31.25
C THR A 349 20.70 -16.24 31.51
N GLY A 350 19.38 -16.14 31.40
CA GLY A 350 18.47 -17.27 31.57
C GLY A 350 18.67 -18.37 30.53
N LEU A 351 18.80 -18.01 29.26
CA LEU A 351 18.99 -18.98 28.16
C LEU A 351 20.38 -19.66 28.23
N PHE A 352 21.43 -18.92 28.55
CA PHE A 352 22.75 -19.51 28.72
C PHE A 352 22.86 -20.39 29.98
N TRP A 353 22.15 -20.04 31.06
CA TRP A 353 22.01 -20.95 32.21
C TRP A 353 21.33 -22.28 31.81
N ILE A 354 20.30 -22.23 31.00
CA ILE A 354 19.65 -23.44 30.45
C ILE A 354 20.65 -24.22 29.57
N GLN A 355 21.47 -23.54 28.76
CA GLN A 355 22.53 -24.15 27.96
C GLN A 355 23.47 -25.01 28.82
N ASP A 356 23.95 -24.45 29.93
CA ASP A 356 24.89 -25.17 30.85
C ASP A 356 24.25 -26.40 31.47
N LYS A 357 22.95 -26.31 31.83
CA LYS A 357 22.19 -27.46 32.33
C LYS A 357 21.99 -28.54 31.26
N LEU A 358 21.67 -28.14 30.03
CA LEU A 358 21.54 -29.09 28.93
C LEU A 358 22.86 -29.76 28.56
N SER A 359 23.97 -29.03 28.58
CA SER A 359 25.32 -29.57 28.38
C SER A 359 25.66 -30.60 29.46
N THR A 360 25.46 -30.23 30.73
CA THR A 360 25.68 -31.14 31.87
C THR A 360 24.81 -32.41 31.77
N PHE A 361 23.56 -32.25 31.38
CA PHE A 361 22.62 -33.37 31.19
C PHE A 361 23.08 -34.32 30.07
N LEU A 362 23.48 -33.79 28.90
CA LEU A 362 24.01 -34.61 27.80
C LEU A 362 25.26 -35.38 28.20
N PHE A 363 26.21 -34.77 28.92
CA PHE A 363 27.38 -35.47 29.44
C PHE A 363 27.00 -36.54 30.45
N SER A 364 25.99 -36.33 31.30
CA SER A 364 25.53 -37.35 32.25
C SER A 364 24.90 -38.57 31.57
N LEU A 365 24.38 -38.43 30.36
CA LEU A 365 23.86 -39.50 29.50
C LEU A 365 24.99 -40.23 28.73
N GLY A 366 26.24 -39.81 28.86
CA GLY A 366 27.35 -40.38 28.12
C GLY A 366 27.43 -39.96 26.64
N ALA A 367 26.84 -38.83 26.29
CA ALA A 367 26.88 -38.32 24.94
C ALA A 367 28.32 -37.97 24.51
N PRO A 368 28.75 -38.28 23.29
CA PRO A 368 30.05 -37.90 22.78
C PRO A 368 30.19 -36.39 22.64
N VAL A 369 31.40 -35.86 22.85
CA VAL A 369 31.70 -34.42 22.83
C VAL A 369 31.26 -33.73 21.53
N TRP A 370 31.38 -34.42 20.38
CA TRP A 370 30.94 -33.85 19.10
C TRP A 370 29.42 -33.62 19.03
N LEU A 371 28.63 -34.47 19.68
CA LEU A 371 27.18 -34.35 19.70
C LEU A 371 26.73 -33.17 20.57
N GLU A 372 27.35 -32.98 21.73
CA GLU A 372 27.15 -31.78 22.56
C GLU A 372 27.53 -30.52 21.77
N GLY A 373 28.70 -30.52 21.12
CA GLY A 373 29.16 -29.43 20.30
C GLY A 373 28.18 -29.03 19.22
N VAL A 374 27.65 -29.99 18.46
CA VAL A 374 26.65 -29.74 17.39
C VAL A 374 25.34 -29.21 17.96
N LEU A 375 24.75 -29.89 18.94
CA LEU A 375 23.40 -29.57 19.42
C LEU A 375 23.38 -28.36 20.35
N ILE A 376 24.36 -28.27 21.27
CA ILE A 376 24.35 -27.20 22.27
C ILE A 376 25.17 -26.00 21.80
N GLN A 377 26.42 -26.18 21.39
CA GLN A 377 27.27 -25.05 21.02
C GLN A 377 26.92 -24.50 19.62
N GLY A 378 26.52 -25.37 18.69
CA GLY A 378 26.11 -24.98 17.35
C GLY A 378 24.68 -24.45 17.29
N VAL A 379 23.69 -25.30 17.56
CA VAL A 379 22.27 -24.98 17.36
C VAL A 379 21.73 -24.16 18.51
N TYR A 380 21.76 -24.71 19.76
CA TYR A 380 21.08 -24.04 20.87
C TYR A 380 21.68 -22.67 21.19
N ARG A 381 23.00 -22.55 21.23
CA ARG A 381 23.70 -21.30 21.54
C ARG A 381 23.40 -20.20 20.55
N THR A 382 23.35 -20.52 19.23
CA THR A 382 22.95 -19.59 18.19
C THR A 382 21.49 -19.15 18.36
N LEU A 383 20.61 -20.08 18.72
CA LEU A 383 19.21 -19.76 19.00
C LEU A 383 19.06 -18.88 20.24
N ALA A 384 19.75 -19.21 21.32
CA ALA A 384 19.73 -18.43 22.56
C ALA A 384 20.18 -16.98 22.31
N TRP A 385 21.25 -16.82 21.53
CA TRP A 385 21.72 -15.49 21.11
C TRP A 385 20.67 -14.73 20.30
N VAL A 386 20.15 -15.33 19.23
CA VAL A 386 19.16 -14.67 18.36
C VAL A 386 17.91 -14.30 19.15
N VAL A 387 17.41 -15.17 20.02
CA VAL A 387 16.21 -14.91 20.83
C VAL A 387 16.46 -13.78 21.83
N SER A 388 17.59 -13.80 22.54
CA SER A 388 17.91 -12.78 23.56
C SER A 388 18.08 -11.38 22.96
N VAL A 389 18.68 -11.28 21.77
CA VAL A 389 18.93 -9.99 21.11
C VAL A 389 17.72 -9.47 20.35
N MET A 390 16.90 -10.34 19.72
CA MET A 390 15.78 -9.91 18.89
C MET A 390 14.48 -9.68 19.67
N LEU A 391 14.14 -10.59 20.60
CA LEU A 391 12.81 -10.60 21.21
C LEU A 391 12.50 -9.32 21.98
N PRO A 392 13.36 -8.78 22.89
CA PRO A 392 13.02 -7.60 23.66
C PRO A 392 12.85 -6.32 22.82
N PRO A 393 13.77 -5.97 21.89
CA PRO A 393 13.56 -4.80 21.02
C PRO A 393 12.28 -4.92 20.17
N MET A 394 11.97 -6.11 19.64
CA MET A 394 10.77 -6.33 18.86
C MET A 394 9.50 -6.23 19.70
N ALA A 395 9.53 -6.75 20.93
CA ALA A 395 8.40 -6.68 21.87
C ALA A 395 8.08 -5.25 22.31
N ILE A 396 9.04 -4.31 22.21
CA ILE A 396 8.84 -2.88 22.47
C ILE A 396 8.47 -2.13 21.18
N PHE A 397 9.21 -2.34 20.11
CA PHE A 397 9.05 -1.60 18.86
C PHE A 397 7.70 -1.88 18.17
N PHE A 398 7.30 -3.16 18.03
CA PHE A 398 6.05 -3.48 17.32
C PHE A 398 4.78 -2.93 17.99
N PRO A 399 4.60 -3.02 19.32
CA PRO A 399 3.48 -2.35 19.96
C PRO A 399 3.46 -0.83 19.78
N LEU A 400 4.61 -0.16 19.90
CA LEU A 400 4.73 1.28 19.68
C LEU A 400 4.38 1.67 18.24
N PHE A 401 4.90 0.91 17.27
CA PHE A 401 4.62 1.15 15.87
C PHE A 401 3.15 0.88 15.52
N THR A 402 2.57 -0.22 16.05
CA THR A 402 1.14 -0.54 15.86
C THR A 402 0.25 0.50 16.54
N LEU A 403 0.68 1.06 17.66
CA LEU A 403 -0.03 2.15 18.33
C LEU A 403 -0.09 3.39 17.42
N LEU A 404 1.00 3.75 16.75
CA LEU A 404 1.02 4.86 15.77
C LEU A 404 0.14 4.57 14.55
N GLU A 405 0.12 3.32 14.11
CA GLU A 405 -0.73 2.86 13.01
C GLU A 405 -2.22 3.01 13.38
N ASP A 406 -2.61 2.52 14.55
CA ASP A 406 -4.00 2.55 15.03
C ASP A 406 -4.48 3.97 15.36
N LEU A 407 -3.59 4.83 15.87
CA LEU A 407 -3.83 6.27 16.03
C LEU A 407 -4.09 6.99 14.68
N GLY A 408 -3.74 6.39 13.55
CA GLY A 408 -3.84 7.00 12.23
C GLY A 408 -2.67 7.94 11.89
N TYR A 409 -1.54 7.82 12.58
CA TYR A 409 -0.38 8.69 12.33
C TYR A 409 0.41 8.29 11.06
N LEU A 410 0.47 7.00 10.71
CA LEU A 410 1.20 6.53 9.52
C LEU A 410 0.73 7.18 8.21
N PRO A 411 -0.58 7.37 7.96
CA PRO A 411 -1.04 8.13 6.80
C PRO A 411 -0.51 9.57 6.75
N ARG A 412 -0.29 10.24 7.92
CA ARG A 412 0.28 11.59 7.99
C ARG A 412 1.76 11.60 7.62
N ILE A 413 2.50 10.56 8.01
CA ILE A 413 3.89 10.35 7.55
C ILE A 413 3.92 10.21 6.03
N ALA A 414 3.05 9.36 5.47
CA ALA A 414 2.97 9.18 4.02
C ALA A 414 2.61 10.47 3.29
N TYR A 415 1.67 11.26 3.83
CA TYR A 415 1.31 12.57 3.29
C TYR A 415 2.51 13.53 3.24
N ASN A 416 3.26 13.63 4.35
CA ASN A 416 4.44 14.50 4.42
C ASN A 416 5.54 14.08 3.42
N LEU A 417 5.69 12.78 3.18
CA LEU A 417 6.70 12.22 2.30
C LEU A 417 6.25 12.12 0.83
N ASP A 418 4.94 12.16 0.54
CA ASP A 418 4.37 11.95 -0.80
C ASP A 418 5.01 12.85 -1.86
N ASN A 419 5.20 14.13 -1.55
CA ASN A 419 5.83 15.08 -2.48
C ASN A 419 7.29 14.72 -2.80
N PHE A 420 8.04 14.14 -1.85
CA PHE A 420 9.42 13.68 -2.08
C PHE A 420 9.44 12.44 -2.96
N PHE A 421 8.51 11.50 -2.72
CA PHE A 421 8.39 10.31 -3.56
C PHE A 421 7.92 10.64 -4.98
N LYS A 422 6.96 11.53 -5.17
CA LYS A 422 6.54 12.04 -6.49
C LYS A 422 7.68 12.68 -7.25
N LYS A 423 8.50 13.54 -6.61
CA LYS A 423 9.72 14.11 -7.21
C LYS A 423 10.77 13.07 -7.58
N SER A 424 10.73 11.91 -6.94
CA SER A 424 11.59 10.75 -7.23
C SER A 424 10.94 9.79 -8.23
N CYS A 425 9.84 10.19 -8.90
CA CYS A 425 9.08 9.39 -9.85
C CYS A 425 8.59 8.04 -9.26
N ALA A 426 8.24 8.05 -7.97
CA ALA A 426 7.76 6.92 -7.20
C ALA A 426 6.38 7.23 -6.58
N CYS A 427 5.62 6.19 -6.25
CA CYS A 427 4.29 6.32 -5.68
C CYS A 427 4.34 6.71 -4.19
N GLY A 428 3.44 7.58 -3.74
CA GLY A 428 3.29 7.91 -2.31
C GLY A 428 3.00 6.72 -1.40
N LYS A 429 2.39 5.64 -1.91
CA LYS A 429 2.22 4.37 -1.17
C LYS A 429 3.55 3.73 -0.75
N GLN A 430 4.65 4.02 -1.47
CA GLN A 430 6.00 3.56 -1.11
C GLN A 430 6.44 4.07 0.26
N ALA A 431 6.00 5.25 0.69
CA ALA A 431 6.27 5.76 2.03
C ALA A 431 5.70 4.84 3.13
N LEU A 432 4.49 4.29 2.93
CA LEU A 432 3.88 3.35 3.88
C LEU A 432 4.65 2.03 3.94
N THR A 433 5.03 1.48 2.78
CA THR A 433 5.79 0.21 2.72
C THR A 433 7.19 0.38 3.32
N MET A 434 7.82 1.53 3.11
CA MET A 434 9.08 1.90 3.75
C MET A 434 8.92 1.98 5.28
N CYS A 435 7.86 2.60 5.79
CA CYS A 435 7.59 2.64 7.23
C CYS A 435 7.39 1.24 7.84
N MET A 436 6.73 0.32 7.12
CA MET A 436 6.65 -1.10 7.52
C MET A 436 8.03 -1.76 7.53
N GLY A 437 8.91 -1.38 6.59
CA GLY A 437 10.29 -1.86 6.47
C GLY A 437 11.15 -1.58 7.70
N PHE A 438 10.92 -0.49 8.43
CA PHE A 438 11.61 -0.22 9.72
C PHE A 438 11.35 -1.31 10.76
N GLY A 439 10.16 -1.88 10.80
CA GLY A 439 9.85 -3.02 11.65
C GLY A 439 10.51 -4.29 11.14
N CYS A 440 10.20 -4.65 9.89
CA CYS A 440 10.72 -5.83 9.22
C CYS A 440 10.73 -5.62 7.70
N ASN A 441 11.88 -5.74 7.06
CA ASN A 441 12.00 -5.60 5.60
C ASN A 441 11.11 -6.60 4.85
N ALA A 442 10.96 -7.82 5.35
CA ALA A 442 10.06 -8.81 4.75
C ALA A 442 8.59 -8.34 4.78
N ALA A 443 8.15 -7.74 5.89
CA ALA A 443 6.80 -7.16 6.01
C ALA A 443 6.63 -5.95 5.07
N GLY A 444 7.66 -5.10 4.94
CA GLY A 444 7.70 -3.99 3.99
C GLY A 444 7.56 -4.46 2.54
N ILE A 445 8.30 -5.51 2.15
CA ILE A 445 8.24 -6.11 0.80
C ILE A 445 6.85 -6.71 0.53
N ILE A 446 6.28 -7.45 1.49
CA ILE A 446 4.91 -7.97 1.37
C ILE A 446 3.90 -6.81 1.28
N GLY A 447 4.12 -5.75 2.05
CA GLY A 447 3.33 -4.52 2.02
C GLY A 447 3.32 -3.82 0.65
N CYS A 448 4.36 -4.02 -0.18
CA CYS A 448 4.40 -3.45 -1.53
C CYS A 448 3.25 -3.93 -2.45
N ARG A 449 2.50 -4.96 -2.04
CA ARG A 449 1.29 -5.41 -2.76
C ARG A 449 0.19 -4.33 -2.82
N ILE A 450 0.22 -3.33 -1.92
CA ILE A 450 -0.72 -2.19 -1.96
C ILE A 450 -0.42 -1.21 -3.11
N ILE A 451 0.71 -1.35 -3.77
CA ILE A 451 1.11 -0.52 -4.92
C ILE A 451 0.58 -1.18 -6.18
N ASP A 452 -0.32 -0.49 -6.88
CA ASP A 452 -1.06 -1.04 -8.02
C ASP A 452 -0.16 -1.24 -9.25
N SER A 453 0.67 -0.25 -9.56
CA SER A 453 1.60 -0.29 -10.69
C SER A 453 2.70 -1.34 -10.49
N PRO A 454 2.84 -2.37 -11.36
CA PRO A 454 3.90 -3.37 -11.26
C PRO A 454 5.30 -2.75 -11.29
N ARG A 455 5.50 -1.69 -12.07
CA ARG A 455 6.74 -0.92 -12.16
C ARG A 455 7.12 -0.29 -10.83
N GLU A 456 6.18 0.44 -10.23
CA GLU A 456 6.40 1.14 -8.96
C GLU A 456 6.54 0.16 -7.80
N ARG A 457 5.79 -0.95 -7.86
CA ARG A 457 5.93 -2.06 -6.92
C ARG A 457 7.34 -2.64 -6.93
N LEU A 458 7.91 -2.85 -8.13
CA LEU A 458 9.27 -3.37 -8.26
C LEU A 458 10.30 -2.37 -7.73
N ILE A 459 10.15 -1.06 -8.01
CA ILE A 459 11.00 -0.01 -7.44
C ILE A 459 10.92 -0.04 -5.91
N ALA A 460 9.72 -0.13 -5.34
CA ALA A 460 9.51 -0.17 -3.89
C ALA A 460 10.16 -1.41 -3.25
N ILE A 461 10.05 -2.58 -3.88
CA ILE A 461 10.68 -3.83 -3.40
C ILE A 461 12.21 -3.68 -3.37
N ILE A 462 12.82 -3.21 -4.45
CA ILE A 462 14.28 -3.04 -4.56
C ILE A 462 14.77 -2.04 -3.52
N THR A 463 14.10 -0.90 -3.39
CA THR A 463 14.55 0.21 -2.54
C THR A 463 14.21 0.05 -1.07
N ASN A 464 13.28 -0.84 -0.71
CA ASN A 464 12.93 -1.12 0.68
C ASN A 464 14.13 -1.65 1.50
N ASN A 465 15.13 -2.24 0.82
CA ASN A 465 16.33 -2.79 1.47
C ASN A 465 17.30 -1.72 2.01
N PHE A 466 17.22 -0.47 1.53
CA PHE A 466 18.07 0.63 2.03
C PHE A 466 17.66 1.09 3.43
N VAL A 467 16.45 0.81 3.84
CA VAL A 467 15.95 1.15 5.16
C VAL A 467 16.34 0.05 6.15
N PRO A 468 17.11 0.39 7.21
CA PRO A 468 17.49 -0.61 8.20
C PRO A 468 16.25 -1.06 8.99
N CYS A 469 16.06 -2.37 9.06
CA CYS A 469 15.01 -2.98 9.87
C CYS A 469 15.49 -3.27 11.30
N ASN A 470 14.54 -3.64 12.17
CA ASN A 470 14.82 -3.95 13.57
C ASN A 470 15.92 -5.02 13.74
N GLY A 471 16.02 -6.02 12.85
CA GLY A 471 17.07 -7.03 12.87
C GLY A 471 18.49 -6.50 12.58
N ARG A 472 18.60 -5.31 11.97
CA ARG A 472 19.90 -4.64 11.73
C ARG A 472 20.29 -3.68 12.84
N PHE A 473 19.36 -3.28 13.70
CA PHE A 473 19.65 -2.32 14.77
C PHE A 473 20.71 -2.80 15.77
N PRO A 474 20.72 -4.06 16.24
CA PRO A 474 21.78 -4.51 17.15
C PRO A 474 23.18 -4.31 16.58
N THR A 475 23.38 -4.66 15.31
CA THR A 475 24.66 -4.47 14.61
C THR A 475 25.02 -2.99 14.48
N LEU A 476 24.07 -2.15 14.06
CA LEU A 476 24.27 -0.70 13.95
C LEU A 476 24.55 -0.05 15.29
N ILE A 477 23.81 -0.43 16.33
CA ILE A 477 23.99 0.10 17.69
C ILE A 477 25.37 -0.30 18.23
N ALA A 478 25.79 -1.55 18.03
CA ALA A 478 27.11 -2.01 18.45
C ALA A 478 28.24 -1.21 17.77
N ILE A 479 28.17 -1.03 16.46
CA ILE A 479 29.16 -0.23 15.71
C ILE A 479 29.14 1.24 16.19
N ILE A 480 27.95 1.84 16.33
CA ILE A 480 27.81 3.23 16.76
C ILE A 480 28.35 3.42 18.18
N THR A 481 28.03 2.52 19.10
CA THR A 481 28.49 2.61 20.49
C THR A 481 30.02 2.41 20.61
N MET A 482 30.60 1.50 19.83
CA MET A 482 32.03 1.23 19.88
C MET A 482 32.88 2.33 19.25
N PHE A 483 32.53 2.77 18.06
CA PHE A 483 33.40 3.64 17.27
C PHE A 483 33.04 5.13 17.34
N PHE A 484 31.77 5.47 17.57
CA PHE A 484 31.33 6.86 17.54
C PHE A 484 30.88 7.40 18.90
N ALA A 485 30.09 6.64 19.63
CA ALA A 485 29.57 7.08 20.92
C ALA A 485 30.44 6.69 22.11
N GLY A 486 31.45 5.82 21.93
CA GLY A 486 32.39 5.43 22.97
C GLY A 486 33.27 6.57 23.52
N MET A 487 33.35 7.69 22.78
CA MET A 487 34.02 8.93 23.26
C MET A 487 33.20 9.70 24.28
N PHE A 488 31.89 9.42 24.43
CA PHE A 488 30.99 10.10 25.36
C PHE A 488 30.72 9.23 26.59
N VAL A 489 30.66 9.84 27.79
CA VAL A 489 30.45 9.14 29.06
C VAL A 489 29.07 9.47 29.64
N GLY A 490 28.43 8.48 30.26
CA GLY A 490 27.14 8.64 30.95
C GLY A 490 25.93 8.82 30.01
N PRO A 491 24.91 9.63 30.37
CA PRO A 491 23.67 9.78 29.61
C PRO A 491 23.90 10.37 28.22
N PHE A 492 24.98 11.08 27.98
CA PHE A 492 25.33 11.65 26.67
C PHE A 492 25.67 10.55 25.65
N GLN A 493 26.17 9.39 26.06
CA GLN A 493 26.43 8.25 25.19
C GLN A 493 25.11 7.72 24.54
N SER A 494 24.06 7.57 25.34
CA SER A 494 22.75 7.11 24.86
C SER A 494 22.13 8.10 23.88
N ILE A 495 22.24 9.41 24.17
CA ILE A 495 21.73 10.46 23.27
C ILE A 495 22.52 10.49 21.96
N ALA A 496 23.85 10.43 22.02
CA ALA A 496 24.71 10.41 20.84
C ALA A 496 24.42 9.18 19.97
N SER A 497 24.32 7.99 20.57
CA SER A 497 23.96 6.75 19.85
C SER A 497 22.61 6.87 19.14
N THR A 498 21.61 7.44 19.81
CA THR A 498 20.27 7.64 19.23
C THR A 498 20.30 8.63 18.06
N LEU A 499 21.03 9.75 18.21
CA LEU A 499 21.16 10.74 17.15
C LEU A 499 21.88 10.16 15.92
N ILE A 500 22.99 9.45 16.12
CA ILE A 500 23.74 8.83 15.02
C ILE A 500 22.90 7.77 14.33
N LEU A 501 22.20 6.91 15.09
CA LEU A 501 21.29 5.91 14.51
C LEU A 501 20.18 6.58 13.69
N THR A 502 19.60 7.67 14.21
CA THR A 502 18.59 8.45 13.48
C THR A 502 19.16 9.02 12.17
N CYS A 503 20.39 9.53 12.18
CA CYS A 503 21.08 9.99 10.97
C CYS A 503 21.29 8.86 9.95
N VAL A 504 21.68 7.67 10.39
CA VAL A 504 21.85 6.48 9.52
C VAL A 504 20.51 6.09 8.88
N ILE A 505 19.42 6.15 9.63
CA ILE A 505 18.06 5.87 9.11
C ILE A 505 17.65 6.92 8.09
N LEU A 506 17.88 8.21 8.36
CA LEU A 506 17.60 9.29 7.41
C LEU A 506 18.44 9.15 6.13
N LEU A 507 19.69 8.71 6.24
CA LEU A 507 20.52 8.36 5.09
C LEU A 507 19.89 7.22 4.28
N GLY A 508 19.35 6.18 4.92
CA GLY A 508 18.62 5.10 4.25
C GLY A 508 17.39 5.59 3.50
N VAL A 509 16.61 6.51 4.09
CA VAL A 509 15.47 7.16 3.41
C VAL A 509 15.94 7.98 2.20
N PHE A 510 17.00 8.77 2.37
CA PHE A 510 17.59 9.54 1.27
C PHE A 510 18.07 8.65 0.11
N MET A 511 18.73 7.53 0.43
CA MET A 511 19.15 6.54 -0.57
C MET A 511 17.95 5.90 -1.26
N THR A 512 16.88 5.57 -0.53
CA THR A 512 15.62 5.08 -1.11
C THR A 512 15.07 6.03 -2.16
N LEU A 513 14.98 7.34 -1.86
CA LEU A 513 14.51 8.34 -2.80
C LEU A 513 15.44 8.51 -4.01
N THR A 514 16.75 8.52 -3.79
CA THR A 514 17.76 8.69 -4.84
C THR A 514 17.76 7.52 -5.80
N ILE A 515 17.78 6.30 -5.29
CA ILE A 515 17.78 5.09 -6.11
C ILE A 515 16.43 4.90 -6.82
N SER A 516 15.29 5.22 -6.18
CA SER A 516 13.99 5.25 -6.85
C SER A 516 14.01 6.16 -8.08
N LYS A 517 14.59 7.36 -7.95
CA LYS A 517 14.74 8.31 -9.06
C LYS A 517 15.66 7.78 -10.17
N ILE A 518 16.78 7.16 -9.81
CA ILE A 518 17.71 6.57 -10.77
C ILE A 518 17.04 5.44 -11.54
N LEU A 519 16.38 4.49 -10.84
CA LEU A 519 15.67 3.37 -11.46
C LEU A 519 14.55 3.84 -12.40
N SER A 520 13.78 4.85 -11.99
CA SER A 520 12.69 5.41 -12.79
C SER A 520 13.18 6.13 -14.06
N LYS A 521 14.42 6.64 -14.07
CA LYS A 521 15.01 7.31 -15.23
C LYS A 521 15.80 6.37 -16.16
N THR A 522 16.26 5.23 -15.63
CA THR A 522 17.16 4.32 -16.37
C THR A 522 16.43 3.06 -16.84
N ILE A 523 16.18 2.12 -15.93
CA ILE A 523 15.70 0.76 -16.24
C ILE A 523 14.16 0.72 -16.25
N LEU A 524 13.54 1.33 -15.25
CA LEU A 524 12.09 1.28 -15.02
C LEU A 524 11.42 2.61 -15.39
N LYS A 525 11.56 3.03 -16.65
CA LYS A 525 11.00 4.28 -17.16
C LYS A 525 9.48 4.28 -17.09
N GLY A 526 8.88 5.42 -16.73
CA GLY A 526 7.43 5.62 -16.69
C GLY A 526 7.02 6.81 -15.83
N ILE A 527 5.76 7.21 -15.96
CA ILE A 527 5.15 8.29 -15.17
C ILE A 527 4.69 7.72 -13.83
N PRO A 528 4.85 8.46 -12.71
CA PRO A 528 4.33 8.01 -11.42
C PRO A 528 2.80 7.99 -11.43
N SER A 529 2.21 6.97 -10.79
CA SER A 529 0.77 6.89 -10.63
C SER A 529 0.27 8.01 -9.72
N SER A 530 -0.87 8.61 -10.07
CA SER A 530 -1.54 9.57 -9.21
C SER A 530 -2.18 8.83 -8.03
N PHE A 531 -1.73 9.13 -6.83
CA PHE A 531 -2.30 8.56 -5.61
C PHE A 531 -2.89 9.67 -4.75
N THR A 532 -4.18 9.59 -4.47
CA THR A 532 -4.86 10.42 -3.47
C THR A 532 -4.75 9.75 -2.11
N LEU A 533 -3.94 10.31 -1.22
CA LEU A 533 -3.77 9.78 0.13
C LEU A 533 -4.95 10.20 1.02
N GLU A 534 -5.67 9.24 1.56
CA GLU A 534 -6.66 9.49 2.60
C GLU A 534 -5.99 9.73 3.95
N LEU A 535 -6.40 10.79 4.64
CA LEU A 535 -6.10 10.98 6.05
C LEU A 535 -7.32 10.46 6.85
N PRO A 536 -7.27 9.21 7.35
CA PRO A 536 -8.35 8.69 8.18
C PRO A 536 -8.45 9.50 9.47
N PRO A 537 -9.66 9.62 10.08
CA PRO A 537 -9.82 10.29 11.36
C PRO A 537 -8.99 9.59 12.45
N TYR A 538 -8.54 10.37 13.45
CA TYR A 538 -7.86 9.79 14.60
C TYR A 538 -8.78 8.85 15.36
N ARG A 539 -8.26 7.72 15.77
CA ARG A 539 -8.99 6.72 16.55
C ARG A 539 -8.41 6.63 17.95
N LYS A 540 -9.25 6.46 18.95
CA LYS A 540 -8.76 6.14 20.30
C LYS A 540 -8.17 4.73 20.28
N PRO A 541 -6.87 4.56 20.56
CA PRO A 541 -6.21 3.27 20.46
C PRO A 541 -6.70 2.33 21.55
N GLN A 542 -6.93 1.07 21.20
CA GLN A 542 -7.26 0.02 22.16
C GLN A 542 -5.96 -0.63 22.68
N VAL A 543 -5.24 0.08 23.54
CA VAL A 543 -3.88 -0.25 23.98
C VAL A 543 -3.70 -1.72 24.36
N GLY A 544 -4.60 -2.29 25.18
CA GLY A 544 -4.51 -3.69 25.61
C GLY A 544 -4.59 -4.68 24.43
N LYS A 545 -5.53 -4.48 23.51
CA LYS A 545 -5.65 -5.33 22.31
C LYS A 545 -4.46 -5.16 21.36
N ILE A 546 -3.93 -3.94 21.25
CA ILE A 546 -2.77 -3.65 20.41
C ILE A 546 -1.54 -4.40 20.91
N ILE A 547 -1.27 -4.34 22.23
CA ILE A 547 -0.13 -5.02 22.84
C ILE A 547 -0.22 -6.53 22.60
N VAL A 548 -1.37 -7.12 22.96
CA VAL A 548 -1.59 -8.58 22.80
C VAL A 548 -1.41 -8.98 21.33
N ARG A 549 -2.08 -8.28 20.42
CA ARG A 549 -2.02 -8.59 18.98
C ARG A 549 -0.60 -8.39 18.41
N SER A 550 0.10 -7.33 18.80
CA SER A 550 1.48 -7.08 18.33
C SER A 550 2.45 -8.15 18.82
N ILE A 551 2.30 -8.64 20.05
CA ILE A 551 3.16 -9.68 20.58
C ILE A 551 2.86 -11.02 19.88
N PHE A 552 1.62 -11.45 19.81
CA PHE A 552 1.27 -12.77 19.27
C PHE A 552 1.35 -12.83 17.75
N ASP A 553 0.76 -11.85 17.04
CA ASP A 553 0.66 -11.91 15.57
C ASP A 553 1.94 -11.45 14.86
N ARG A 554 2.70 -10.52 15.47
CA ARG A 554 3.90 -9.94 14.84
C ARG A 554 5.19 -10.46 15.48
N THR A 555 5.37 -10.27 16.79
CA THR A 555 6.65 -10.58 17.46
C THR A 555 6.93 -12.08 17.46
N LEU A 556 5.99 -12.91 17.91
CA LEU A 556 6.18 -14.37 17.95
C LEU A 556 6.26 -14.99 16.56
N PHE A 557 5.51 -14.47 15.59
CA PHE A 557 5.57 -14.95 14.21
C PHE A 557 6.94 -14.67 13.57
N VAL A 558 7.49 -13.47 13.74
CA VAL A 558 8.82 -13.11 13.21
C VAL A 558 9.90 -13.86 13.94
N LEU A 559 9.79 -14.00 15.26
CA LEU A 559 10.72 -14.79 16.08
C LEU A 559 10.73 -16.26 15.63
N GLY A 560 9.55 -16.87 15.43
CA GLY A 560 9.45 -18.25 14.96
C GLY A 560 10.16 -18.48 13.61
N ARG A 561 10.02 -17.55 12.68
CA ARG A 561 10.76 -17.58 11.41
C ARG A 561 12.26 -17.44 11.61
N ALA A 562 12.70 -16.54 12.49
CA ALA A 562 14.11 -16.37 12.80
C ALA A 562 14.72 -17.64 13.41
N ILE A 563 14.02 -18.31 14.31
CA ILE A 563 14.42 -19.58 14.92
C ILE A 563 14.61 -20.68 13.85
N VAL A 564 13.62 -20.85 12.95
CA VAL A 564 13.67 -21.88 11.89
C VAL A 564 14.87 -21.68 10.96
N VAL A 565 15.31 -20.44 10.77
CA VAL A 565 16.44 -20.11 9.89
C VAL A 565 17.77 -20.13 10.66
N ALA A 566 17.79 -19.63 11.89
CA ALA A 566 19.00 -19.53 12.71
C ALA A 566 19.52 -20.90 13.19
N ALA A 567 18.64 -21.88 13.44
CA ALA A 567 19.04 -23.19 13.88
C ALA A 567 19.92 -23.95 12.87
N PRO A 568 19.51 -24.10 11.58
CA PRO A 568 20.38 -24.68 10.56
C PRO A 568 21.63 -23.86 10.29
N ALA A 569 21.53 -22.51 10.33
CA ALA A 569 22.67 -21.63 10.14
C ALA A 569 23.71 -21.84 11.24
N GLY A 570 23.30 -21.90 12.51
CA GLY A 570 24.18 -22.20 13.64
C GLY A 570 24.87 -23.55 13.52
N LEU A 571 24.16 -24.57 13.06
CA LEU A 571 24.73 -25.89 12.77
C LEU A 571 25.85 -25.80 11.71
N VAL A 572 25.55 -25.14 10.56
CA VAL A 572 26.51 -25.00 9.46
C VAL A 572 27.74 -24.22 9.92
N ILE A 573 27.56 -23.11 10.64
CA ILE A 573 28.64 -22.26 11.12
C ILE A 573 29.54 -23.08 12.10
N TRP A 574 28.94 -23.81 13.03
CA TRP A 574 29.69 -24.64 13.97
C TRP A 574 30.49 -25.74 13.25
N LEU A 575 29.89 -26.43 12.27
CA LEU A 575 30.61 -27.41 11.46
C LEU A 575 31.78 -26.78 10.70
N MET A 576 31.58 -25.62 10.06
CA MET A 576 32.65 -24.92 9.36
C MET A 576 33.79 -24.47 10.29
N ALA A 577 33.46 -24.10 11.52
CA ALA A 577 34.46 -23.66 12.51
C ALA A 577 35.26 -24.82 13.11
N ASN A 578 34.67 -25.99 13.28
CA ASN A 578 35.27 -27.11 14.00
C ASN A 578 35.83 -28.22 13.09
N LEU A 579 35.45 -28.26 11.81
CA LEU A 579 36.03 -29.19 10.85
C LEU A 579 37.34 -28.60 10.27
N ASN A 580 38.47 -29.25 10.56
CA ASN A 580 39.76 -28.84 10.08
C ASN A 580 40.18 -29.61 8.83
N VAL A 581 40.62 -28.88 7.80
CA VAL A 581 41.22 -29.41 6.59
C VAL A 581 42.62 -28.80 6.46
N ASN A 582 43.64 -29.65 6.34
CA ASN A 582 45.06 -29.23 6.28
C ASN A 582 45.50 -28.32 7.43
N GLY A 583 44.99 -28.54 8.67
CA GLY A 583 45.35 -27.76 9.86
C GLY A 583 44.63 -26.44 10.06
N LEU A 584 43.75 -26.05 9.13
CA LEU A 584 42.92 -24.83 9.22
C LEU A 584 41.44 -25.21 9.18
N SER A 585 40.58 -24.43 9.84
CA SER A 585 39.14 -24.64 9.77
C SER A 585 38.61 -24.34 8.37
N ILE A 586 37.52 -25.00 7.99
CA ILE A 586 36.80 -24.72 6.71
C ILE A 586 36.42 -23.23 6.66
N LEU A 587 36.02 -22.66 7.79
CA LEU A 587 35.66 -21.26 7.93
C LEU A 587 36.84 -20.34 7.53
N THR A 588 38.06 -20.64 8.00
CA THR A 588 39.29 -19.89 7.64
C THR A 588 39.61 -20.04 6.14
N HIS A 589 39.45 -21.24 5.56
CA HIS A 589 39.66 -21.44 4.14
C HIS A 589 38.65 -20.61 3.30
N CYS A 590 37.38 -20.55 3.68
CA CYS A 590 36.36 -19.73 3.01
C CYS A 590 36.68 -18.23 3.16
N ALA A 591 37.09 -17.76 4.33
CA ALA A 591 37.49 -16.37 4.54
C ALA A 591 38.68 -15.98 3.67
N ASN A 592 39.73 -16.82 3.62
CA ASN A 592 40.91 -16.60 2.78
C ASN A 592 40.56 -16.58 1.28
N PHE A 593 39.62 -17.43 0.83
CA PHE A 593 39.16 -17.42 -0.55
C PHE A 593 38.39 -16.11 -0.88
N LEU A 594 37.61 -15.58 0.06
CA LEU A 594 36.84 -14.35 -0.13
C LEU A 594 37.68 -13.07 0.02
N ASN A 595 38.86 -13.17 0.65
CA ASN A 595 39.69 -12.03 0.99
C ASN A 595 40.02 -11.09 -0.20
N PRO A 596 40.40 -11.58 -1.38
CA PRO A 596 40.68 -10.71 -2.53
C PRO A 596 39.47 -9.86 -2.97
N PHE A 597 38.26 -10.41 -2.88
CA PHE A 597 37.03 -9.69 -3.18
C PHE A 597 36.64 -8.73 -2.05
N ALA A 598 36.84 -9.14 -0.81
CA ALA A 598 36.54 -8.32 0.36
C ALA A 598 37.37 -7.04 0.38
N HIS A 599 38.66 -7.11 0.08
CA HIS A 599 39.54 -5.94 0.02
C HIS A 599 39.13 -4.92 -1.06
N LEU A 600 38.56 -5.35 -2.18
CA LEU A 600 38.05 -4.44 -3.22
C LEU A 600 36.92 -3.53 -2.73
N ILE A 601 36.16 -3.97 -1.73
CA ILE A 601 35.03 -3.22 -1.12
C ILE A 601 35.36 -2.66 0.26
N GLY A 602 36.64 -2.73 0.68
CA GLY A 602 37.10 -2.20 1.97
C GLY A 602 36.77 -3.07 3.18
N LEU A 603 36.52 -4.36 2.98
CA LEU A 603 36.27 -5.36 4.02
C LEU A 603 37.39 -6.40 4.03
N ASP A 604 37.47 -7.20 5.08
CA ASP A 604 38.28 -8.42 5.08
C ASP A 604 37.43 -9.67 4.77
N GLY A 605 38.11 -10.81 4.55
CA GLY A 605 37.42 -12.06 4.19
C GLY A 605 36.52 -12.60 5.30
N TYR A 606 36.86 -12.38 6.56
CA TYR A 606 36.06 -12.83 7.70
C TYR A 606 34.76 -12.02 7.84
N ILE A 607 34.86 -10.71 7.68
CA ILE A 607 33.69 -9.83 7.70
C ILE A 607 32.75 -10.15 6.51
N LEU A 608 33.30 -10.28 5.30
CA LEU A 608 32.48 -10.62 4.12
C LEU A 608 31.79 -11.98 4.28
N MET A 609 32.52 -12.99 4.78
CA MET A 609 31.98 -14.31 5.06
C MET A 609 30.89 -14.25 6.13
N ALA A 610 31.08 -13.47 7.19
CA ALA A 610 30.08 -13.29 8.24
C ALA A 610 28.79 -12.68 7.70
N PHE A 611 28.86 -11.73 6.76
CA PHE A 611 27.67 -11.21 6.06
C PHE A 611 26.98 -12.26 5.18
N ILE A 612 27.75 -13.13 4.50
CA ILE A 612 27.19 -14.20 3.69
C ILE A 612 26.48 -15.24 4.57
N LEU A 613 27.12 -15.70 5.65
CA LEU A 613 26.55 -16.67 6.58
C LEU A 613 25.41 -16.05 7.43
N GLY A 614 25.48 -14.76 7.70
CA GLY A 614 24.45 -14.01 8.40
C GLY A 614 23.26 -13.58 7.52
N PHE A 615 23.30 -13.87 6.21
CA PHE A 615 22.18 -13.54 5.30
C PHE A 615 20.82 -14.05 5.77
N PRO A 616 20.69 -15.28 6.32
CA PRO A 616 19.43 -15.78 6.86
C PRO A 616 18.93 -15.03 8.11
N ALA A 617 19.86 -14.58 8.96
CA ALA A 617 19.58 -13.86 10.21
C ALA A 617 20.68 -12.84 10.48
N ASN A 618 20.43 -11.57 10.20
CA ASN A 618 21.43 -10.49 10.30
C ASN A 618 22.03 -10.33 11.71
N GLU A 619 21.35 -10.81 12.73
CA GLU A 619 21.74 -10.72 14.14
C GLU A 619 22.97 -11.57 14.48
N ILE A 620 23.23 -12.63 13.70
CA ILE A 620 24.37 -13.52 13.93
C ILE A 620 25.67 -13.04 13.27
N VAL A 621 25.64 -11.94 12.50
CA VAL A 621 26.84 -11.40 11.82
C VAL A 621 27.95 -11.06 12.81
N ILE A 622 27.66 -10.28 13.86
CA ILE A 622 28.68 -9.92 14.88
C ILE A 622 29.22 -11.16 15.62
N PRO A 623 28.38 -12.07 16.14
CA PRO A 623 28.85 -13.30 16.71
C PRO A 623 29.77 -14.14 15.81
N ILE A 624 29.47 -14.20 14.50
CA ILE A 624 30.31 -14.91 13.53
C ILE A 624 31.67 -14.21 13.39
N ILE A 625 31.68 -12.87 13.29
CA ILE A 625 32.93 -12.09 13.22
C ILE A 625 33.80 -12.38 14.44
N ILE A 626 33.22 -12.27 15.63
CA ILE A 626 33.94 -12.52 16.88
C ILE A 626 34.51 -13.94 16.91
N MET A 627 33.67 -14.94 16.62
CA MET A 627 34.10 -16.35 16.61
C MET A 627 35.21 -16.60 15.58
N SER A 628 35.14 -15.95 14.43
CA SER A 628 36.12 -16.11 13.35
C SER A 628 37.46 -15.51 13.71
N TYR A 629 37.50 -14.32 14.30
CA TYR A 629 38.76 -13.68 14.73
C TYR A 629 39.39 -14.36 15.93
N MET A 630 38.58 -14.83 16.87
CA MET A 630 39.10 -15.54 18.06
C MET A 630 39.46 -17.00 17.80
N ALA A 631 39.09 -17.55 16.63
CA ALA A 631 39.26 -18.96 16.27
C ALA A 631 38.75 -19.95 17.34
N THR A 632 37.65 -19.58 18.04
CA THR A 632 37.17 -20.30 19.23
C THR A 632 36.29 -21.49 18.93
N GLY A 633 35.88 -21.67 17.67
CA GLY A 633 34.99 -22.76 17.26
C GLY A 633 33.55 -22.67 17.82
N SER A 634 33.24 -21.68 18.64
CA SER A 634 31.92 -21.44 19.21
C SER A 634 31.68 -19.95 19.40
N ILE A 635 30.42 -19.52 19.39
CA ILE A 635 30.03 -18.14 19.67
C ILE A 635 30.38 -17.81 21.12
N ILE A 636 31.15 -16.75 21.34
CA ILE A 636 31.52 -16.27 22.67
C ILE A 636 30.79 -14.96 22.97
N GLU A 637 30.35 -14.82 24.20
CA GLU A 637 29.83 -13.57 24.73
C GLU A 637 30.98 -12.73 25.28
N LEU A 638 31.19 -11.55 24.71
CA LEU A 638 32.16 -10.60 25.27
C LEU A 638 31.48 -9.77 26.35
N SER A 639 32.09 -9.73 27.52
CA SER A 639 31.52 -9.07 28.70
C SER A 639 31.47 -7.53 28.60
N SER A 640 32.22 -6.95 27.65
CA SER A 640 32.19 -5.50 27.44
C SER A 640 32.40 -5.09 25.98
N THR A 641 31.75 -3.98 25.59
CA THR A 641 31.94 -3.33 24.27
C THR A 641 33.38 -2.87 24.05
N ALA A 642 34.14 -2.57 25.12
CA ALA A 642 35.55 -2.21 25.05
C ALA A 642 36.43 -3.37 24.62
N GLN A 643 36.18 -4.59 25.12
CA GLN A 643 36.88 -5.81 24.68
C GLN A 643 36.59 -6.13 23.22
N LEU A 644 35.34 -5.94 22.77
CA LEU A 644 34.97 -6.12 21.36
C LEU A 644 35.68 -5.09 20.47
N HIS A 645 35.77 -3.84 20.91
CA HIS A 645 36.48 -2.78 20.19
C HIS A 645 37.98 -3.11 20.03
N SER A 646 38.67 -3.49 21.13
CA SER A 646 40.10 -3.85 21.06
C SER A 646 40.34 -5.04 20.13
N LEU A 647 39.51 -6.05 20.20
CA LEU A 647 39.60 -7.24 19.34
C LEU A 647 39.42 -6.91 17.85
N LEU A 648 38.45 -6.05 17.50
CA LEU A 648 38.23 -5.64 16.13
C LEU A 648 39.32 -4.71 15.59
N VAL A 649 39.92 -3.85 16.43
CA VAL A 649 41.00 -2.94 16.05
C VAL A 649 42.34 -3.70 15.93
N GLU A 650 42.59 -4.75 16.75
CA GLU A 650 43.82 -5.53 16.70
C GLU A 650 43.86 -6.53 15.52
N ASN A 651 42.72 -7.01 15.06
CA ASN A 651 42.64 -8.08 14.06
C ASN A 651 42.06 -7.62 12.69
N GLY A 652 41.50 -6.44 12.59
CA GLY A 652 40.89 -5.88 11.36
C GLY A 652 41.21 -4.45 11.16
#